data_36f0390d65f5963658a9969342250bfc
#
_entry.id   36f0390d65f5963658a9969342250bfc
#
_cell.length_a   1.000
_cell.length_b   1.000
_cell.length_c   1.000
_cell.angle_alpha   90.00
_cell.angle_beta   90.00
_cell.angle_gamma   90.00
#
_symmetry.space_group_name_H-M   'P 1'
#
loop_
_entity.id
_entity.type
_entity.pdbx_description
1 polymer ?
#
loop_
_entity_poly.entity_id
_entity_poly.type
_entity_poly.pdbx_seq_one_letter_code
_entity_poly.pdbx_strand_id
1 'polypeptide(L)'
;MVTRLRLVSRSSRYATVKFTESFSASCSCRLFSASTDTEPESQPEQAPPTNPVTGDEERHEKLRNLRVLLQQNRIETARGVLSSLLRSDSTHFTSPKELFSAFSLSSPSLKHDFSYMLLSVLLNESKMISEAADLFFALRNEGIFPSSDSLTLLLDHLVKTKQFRVTINVFLNILDSDFRPSKFMYGKAIQAAVKLSDVGKGLELFNRMKHDRISPTVFIYNVLIDGLCKVRKMEDAEQLFDEMLARRLLPSLITYNTLIDGYCKAGNPEKSFKVRERMKADNIKPSLITFNTLLKGLFKAGMVEDAENVLKEMKDLGFVPDAFTFSILFDGYSSNEKADAALSVYETAVDSGVKMNAYTCSILLNALCKEGKIEKAEEILGREMAKGLVPNEVIYNTMIDGYCRKGDLVGARMKIDAMEKQGMKPDHLAFNCLIRRFCELGEIDNAQQEVNKMKLKGVSPSVETYNILIGGYGRKYEFDKCFDLLKEMEDNGTMPNVVSYGTLINCLCKGSKLLEAQIVKRDMEDRGVSPNVRIYNMLIDGCCSKGKIEEAFRFSEEMLKKGIDLNLVTYNTLIDGLSMNGKLAEAEDLLLEISRKGLKPDVFTYNSLISGYGYAGNVQRCIALYEEMKGSGIKPTLKTYHLLISLCTKEGIELTEKIFGEMSLKPDLLVYNGVLHCYAVHGDMDKAFNLQKQMIEKSIGLDKTTYNSLILGQLKVGKLCEVRSLLNEMKARELEPEADTYNIIVKGHCEVKDYMGAYVWYREMQEKGLLLDVCIGDELVSGLKEEWRSKEAENVISEMNGRKLGDVIVDEDLSATEKL
;
A
#
# COMPACT_ATOMS: atom_id res chain seq x y z
N MET A 1 25.91 -23.19 10.74
CA MET A 1 24.71 -22.35 10.80
C MET A 1 24.23 -22.06 12.23
N VAL A 2 23.84 -23.05 13.01
CA VAL A 2 23.39 -22.84 14.41
C VAL A 2 24.45 -22.13 15.30
N THR A 3 25.74 -22.34 15.05
CA THR A 3 26.84 -21.70 15.78
C THR A 3 27.08 -20.25 15.39
N ARG A 4 26.79 -19.86 14.17
CA ARG A 4 26.88 -18.44 13.70
C ARG A 4 25.75 -17.59 14.28
N LEU A 5 24.53 -18.14 14.40
CA LEU A 5 23.39 -17.44 15.02
C LEU A 5 23.59 -17.22 16.53
N ARG A 6 24.29 -18.13 17.23
CA ARG A 6 24.61 -17.96 18.65
C ARG A 6 25.67 -16.89 18.93
N LEU A 7 26.51 -16.55 17.97
CA LEU A 7 27.53 -15.49 18.11
C LEU A 7 26.90 -14.10 17.96
N VAL A 8 25.84 -13.95 17.17
CA VAL A 8 25.12 -12.68 17.03
C VAL A 8 24.34 -12.33 18.30
N SER A 9 23.84 -13.33 19.04
CA SER A 9 23.09 -13.10 20.29
C SER A 9 23.97 -12.80 21.52
N ARG A 10 25.31 -13.00 21.46
CA ARG A 10 26.22 -12.76 22.61
C ARG A 10 26.86 -11.37 22.67
N SER A 11 26.79 -10.56 21.63
CA SER A 11 27.39 -9.21 21.62
C SER A 11 26.49 -8.11 22.19
N SER A 12 25.25 -8.40 22.58
CA SER A 12 24.24 -7.42 23.04
C SER A 12 24.08 -7.32 24.56
N ARG A 13 25.02 -7.79 25.36
CA ARG A 13 24.93 -7.66 26.84
C ARG A 13 25.97 -6.71 27.41
N TYR A 14 25.98 -5.45 27.06
CA TYR A 14 26.55 -4.34 27.88
C TYR A 14 26.33 -3.02 27.15
N ALA A 15 25.27 -2.30 27.46
CA ALA A 15 25.22 -0.85 27.56
C ALA A 15 23.77 -0.37 27.87
N THR A 16 23.39 -0.44 29.12
CA THR A 16 22.36 0.44 29.66
C THR A 16 23.00 1.78 29.94
N VAL A 17 22.87 2.71 29.04
CA VAL A 17 23.14 4.14 29.26
C VAL A 17 21.82 4.89 29.17
N LYS A 18 21.48 5.54 30.28
CA LYS A 18 20.35 6.48 30.38
C LYS A 18 20.54 7.60 29.38
N PHE A 19 19.59 7.78 28.46
CA PHE A 19 19.49 8.99 27.68
C PHE A 19 18.42 9.89 28.31
N THR A 20 18.89 11.01 28.85
CA THR A 20 18.08 12.20 29.10
C THR A 20 18.06 13.06 27.83
N GLU A 21 16.91 13.59 27.53
CA GLU A 21 16.60 14.41 26.37
C GLU A 21 17.44 15.68 26.27
N SER A 22 17.91 15.99 25.07
CA SER A 22 18.05 17.37 24.62
C SER A 22 18.09 17.44 23.10
N PHE A 23 16.98 17.88 22.50
CA PHE A 23 16.94 18.31 21.11
C PHE A 23 17.17 19.80 21.05
N SER A 24 18.26 20.22 20.42
CA SER A 24 18.41 21.58 19.92
C SER A 24 18.74 21.53 18.44
N ALA A 25 17.79 21.95 17.61
CA ALA A 25 17.98 22.14 16.20
C ALA A 25 18.42 23.58 15.94
N SER A 26 19.66 23.78 15.49
CA SER A 26 20.10 25.03 14.91
C SER A 26 20.13 24.95 13.39
N CYS A 27 19.29 25.72 12.74
CA CYS A 27 19.36 25.96 11.30
C CYS A 27 19.80 27.40 11.07
N SER A 28 21.06 27.60 10.66
CA SER A 28 21.60 28.89 10.32
C SER A 28 21.56 29.12 8.81
N CYS A 29 20.77 30.09 8.37
CA CYS A 29 20.89 30.66 7.03
C CYS A 29 21.86 31.82 7.07
N ARG A 30 22.97 31.71 6.32
CA ARG A 30 23.86 32.83 5.97
C ARG A 30 23.32 33.52 4.72
N LEU A 31 23.23 34.85 4.77
CA LEU A 31 23.22 35.69 3.58
C LEU A 31 24.37 36.69 3.65
N PHE A 32 25.06 36.78 2.55
CA PHE A 32 26.20 37.67 2.24
C PHE A 32 25.77 39.13 2.11
N SER A 33 26.63 40.04 2.54
CA SER A 33 26.97 41.20 1.70
C SER A 33 28.24 41.87 2.21
N ALA A 34 28.99 42.43 1.27
CA ALA A 34 30.37 42.85 1.30
C ALA A 34 30.63 44.28 1.85
N SER A 35 31.80 44.36 2.45
CA SER A 35 32.87 45.39 2.37
C SER A 35 32.53 46.87 2.23
N THR A 36 33.10 47.73 3.07
CA THR A 36 34.26 48.58 2.76
C THR A 36 34.73 49.41 3.98
N ASP A 37 36.01 49.43 4.10
CA ASP A 37 36.99 50.25 4.83
C ASP A 37 36.55 51.63 5.41
N THR A 38 37.00 51.97 6.61
CA THR A 38 38.12 52.90 6.93
C THR A 38 38.08 53.29 8.40
N GLU A 39 39.24 53.22 9.02
CA GLU A 39 39.64 53.82 10.33
C GLU A 39 39.84 55.31 10.21
N PRO A 40 40.25 56.09 11.26
CA PRO A 40 40.35 55.91 12.71
C PRO A 40 39.94 57.08 13.60
N GLU A 41 40.14 56.92 14.90
CA GLU A 41 40.46 57.86 15.98
C GLU A 41 39.40 58.83 16.53
N SER A 42 39.02 58.64 17.78
CA SER A 42 39.38 59.46 18.95
C SER A 42 38.66 59.01 20.20
N GLN A 43 39.45 58.79 21.28
CA GLN A 43 38.92 58.77 22.64
C GLN A 43 38.63 60.25 23.07
N PRO A 44 37.58 60.45 23.92
CA PRO A 44 37.90 60.69 25.29
C PRO A 44 36.85 60.31 26.36
N GLU A 45 37.34 60.21 27.55
CA GLU A 45 36.76 60.47 28.86
C GLU A 45 35.91 59.44 29.56
N GLN A 46 36.47 59.02 30.68
CA GLN A 46 35.94 58.22 31.74
C GLN A 46 34.81 58.93 32.48
N ALA A 47 33.64 58.29 32.60
CA ALA A 47 32.68 58.59 33.64
C ALA A 47 32.74 57.48 34.72
N PRO A 48 32.34 57.73 35.98
CA PRO A 48 32.69 56.92 37.14
C PRO A 48 31.92 55.62 37.21
N PRO A 49 32.41 54.63 37.94
CA PRO A 49 31.85 53.32 38.00
C PRO A 49 30.49 53.34 38.73
N THR A 50 29.41 53.11 37.98
CA THR A 50 28.14 52.66 38.60
C THR A 50 28.30 51.23 38.98
N ASN A 51 28.06 50.87 40.23
CA ASN A 51 27.96 49.52 40.76
C ASN A 51 27.05 48.65 39.87
N PRO A 52 27.36 47.37 39.64
CA PRO A 52 26.44 46.48 38.97
C PRO A 52 25.21 46.29 39.88
N VAL A 53 24.09 46.90 39.48
CA VAL A 53 22.79 46.63 40.08
C VAL A 53 22.58 45.13 39.91
N THR A 54 22.43 44.42 41.02
CA THR A 54 22.16 42.99 40.97
C THR A 54 20.87 42.74 40.23
N GLY A 55 20.78 41.73 39.31
CA GLY A 55 19.62 41.51 38.47
C GLY A 55 18.29 41.40 39.23
N ASP A 56 18.32 41.16 40.54
CA ASP A 56 17.17 41.19 41.44
C ASP A 56 16.64 42.61 41.73
N GLU A 57 17.49 43.63 41.79
CA GLU A 57 17.05 45.02 42.03
C GLU A 57 16.32 45.56 40.77
N GLU A 58 16.81 45.28 39.58
CA GLU A 58 16.15 45.66 38.33
C GLU A 58 14.80 44.95 38.13
N ARG A 59 14.72 43.66 38.54
CA ARG A 59 13.49 42.86 38.59
C ARG A 59 12.44 43.50 39.49
N HIS A 60 12.80 43.89 40.67
CA HIS A 60 11.93 44.55 41.63
C HIS A 60 11.48 45.97 41.19
N GLU A 61 12.33 46.70 40.54
CA GLU A 61 11.99 48.00 39.97
C GLU A 61 10.97 47.92 38.85
N LYS A 62 11.13 46.98 37.91
CA LYS A 62 10.17 46.73 36.83
C LYS A 62 8.79 46.31 37.33
N LEU A 63 8.72 45.42 38.36
CA LEU A 63 7.48 45.06 39.05
C LEU A 63 6.82 46.24 39.74
N ARG A 64 7.63 47.13 40.39
CA ARG A 64 7.14 48.35 41.03
C ARG A 64 6.54 49.31 40.03
N ASN A 65 7.20 49.49 38.88
CA ASN A 65 6.70 50.32 37.78
C ASN A 65 5.37 49.80 37.21
N LEU A 66 5.23 48.51 36.99
CA LEU A 66 3.97 47.87 36.55
C LEU A 66 2.86 48.09 37.58
N ARG A 67 3.16 48.01 38.86
CA ARG A 67 2.20 48.26 39.94
C ARG A 67 1.69 49.69 39.92
N VAL A 68 2.57 50.67 39.78
CA VAL A 68 2.22 52.12 39.71
C VAL A 68 1.33 52.39 38.47
N LEU A 69 1.70 51.84 37.31
CA LEU A 69 0.94 52.01 36.09
C LEU A 69 -0.49 51.41 36.19
N LEU A 70 -0.66 50.24 36.83
CA LEU A 70 -1.94 49.64 37.08
C LEU A 70 -2.78 50.44 38.08
N GLN A 71 -2.15 50.96 39.16
CA GLN A 71 -2.86 51.80 40.09
C GLN A 71 -3.34 53.11 39.51
N GLN A 72 -2.63 53.64 38.50
CA GLN A 72 -2.98 54.82 37.75
C GLN A 72 -3.93 54.53 36.59
N ASN A 73 -4.41 53.30 36.40
CA ASN A 73 -5.26 52.85 35.30
C ASN A 73 -4.67 53.12 33.89
N ARG A 74 -3.32 53.19 33.78
CA ARG A 74 -2.60 53.40 32.51
C ARG A 74 -2.31 52.06 31.83
N ILE A 75 -3.41 51.38 31.38
CA ILE A 75 -3.38 50.00 30.88
C ILE A 75 -2.50 49.82 29.64
N GLU A 76 -2.52 50.75 28.67
CA GLU A 76 -1.74 50.64 27.43
C GLU A 76 -0.23 50.78 27.65
N THR A 77 0.18 51.67 28.55
CA THR A 77 1.60 51.79 28.93
C THR A 77 2.08 50.58 29.73
N ALA A 78 1.24 50.02 30.59
CA ALA A 78 1.53 48.82 31.34
C ALA A 78 1.67 47.57 30.40
N ARG A 79 0.82 47.47 29.37
CA ARG A 79 0.95 46.45 28.31
C ARG A 79 2.27 46.58 27.56
N GLY A 80 2.68 47.79 27.17
CA GLY A 80 3.96 48.02 26.50
C GLY A 80 5.15 47.54 27.32
N VAL A 81 5.17 47.89 28.61
CA VAL A 81 6.22 47.44 29.55
C VAL A 81 6.20 45.92 29.69
N LEU A 82 5.03 45.33 29.79
CA LEU A 82 4.86 43.87 29.93
C LEU A 82 5.31 43.12 28.66
N SER A 83 4.94 43.61 27.47
CA SER A 83 5.40 43.06 26.20
C SER A 83 6.92 43.14 26.04
N SER A 84 7.53 44.26 26.49
CA SER A 84 8.99 44.39 26.46
C SER A 84 9.68 43.39 27.43
N LEU A 85 9.10 43.14 28.60
CA LEU A 85 9.60 42.15 29.56
C LEU A 85 9.54 40.73 29.05
N LEU A 86 8.50 40.40 28.27
CA LEU A 86 8.31 39.07 27.71
C LEU A 86 9.15 38.79 26.45
N ARG A 87 9.54 39.86 25.71
CA ARG A 87 10.35 39.78 24.48
C ARG A 87 11.87 39.83 24.73
N SER A 88 12.31 40.39 25.84
CA SER A 88 13.74 40.44 26.12
C SER A 88 14.24 39.05 26.50
N ASP A 89 15.28 38.58 25.84
CA ASP A 89 16.06 37.35 26.21
C ASP A 89 16.73 37.55 27.61
N SER A 90 16.17 38.41 28.41
CA SER A 90 16.74 38.88 29.64
C SER A 90 16.43 37.89 30.77
N THR A 91 17.46 37.61 31.45
CA THR A 91 17.73 37.00 32.76
C THR A 91 16.72 37.25 33.90
N HIS A 92 15.56 37.93 33.63
CA HIS A 92 14.72 38.42 34.72
C HIS A 92 13.59 37.47 35.17
N PHE A 93 12.95 36.75 34.26
CA PHE A 93 11.91 35.75 34.56
C PHE A 93 11.97 34.58 33.61
N THR A 94 11.94 33.35 34.10
CA THR A 94 12.05 32.14 33.33
C THR A 94 10.74 31.78 32.61
N SER A 95 9.61 32.27 33.13
CA SER A 95 8.29 31.99 32.55
C SER A 95 7.23 33.05 32.92
N PRO A 96 6.18 33.28 32.13
CA PRO A 96 5.05 34.13 32.47
C PRO A 96 4.36 33.74 33.78
N LYS A 97 4.38 32.47 34.15
CA LYS A 97 3.88 31.96 35.43
C LYS A 97 4.69 32.47 36.62
N GLU A 98 6.01 32.52 36.51
CA GLU A 98 6.89 33.06 37.52
C GLU A 98 6.65 34.56 37.71
N LEU A 99 6.52 35.31 36.57
CA LEU A 99 6.18 36.75 36.61
C LEU A 99 4.85 36.98 37.32
N PHE A 100 3.82 36.15 37.02
CA PHE A 100 2.53 36.26 37.68
C PHE A 100 2.65 35.99 39.20
N SER A 101 3.36 34.97 39.59
CA SER A 101 3.55 34.64 41.01
C SER A 101 4.29 35.72 41.77
N ALA A 102 5.39 36.27 41.20
CA ALA A 102 6.17 37.36 41.79
C ALA A 102 5.35 38.64 41.95
N PHE A 103 4.54 38.98 40.94
CA PHE A 103 3.65 40.17 41.02
C PHE A 103 2.53 39.94 42.02
N SER A 104 1.92 38.75 42.08
CA SER A 104 0.84 38.43 43.01
C SER A 104 1.25 38.49 44.49
N LEU A 105 2.48 38.05 44.78
CA LEU A 105 3.05 38.21 46.10
C LEU A 105 3.31 39.65 46.50
N SER A 106 3.78 40.49 45.58
CA SER A 106 4.09 41.89 45.81
C SER A 106 2.88 42.81 45.84
N SER A 107 1.79 42.43 45.18
CA SER A 107 0.63 43.32 45.02
C SER A 107 -0.69 42.54 44.97
N PRO A 108 -1.18 41.94 46.08
CA PRO A 108 -2.37 41.08 46.10
C PRO A 108 -3.68 41.75 45.63
N SER A 109 -3.82 43.09 45.85
CA SER A 109 -5.01 43.86 45.46
C SER A 109 -5.17 44.04 43.96
N LEU A 110 -4.09 43.97 43.20
CA LEU A 110 -4.07 44.18 41.71
C LEU A 110 -3.90 42.88 40.96
N LYS A 111 -3.97 41.76 41.64
CA LYS A 111 -3.75 40.40 41.10
C LYS A 111 -4.68 40.08 39.90
N HIS A 112 -5.96 40.45 39.98
CA HIS A 112 -6.94 40.20 38.95
C HIS A 112 -6.64 41.02 37.69
N ASP A 113 -6.43 42.30 37.83
CA ASP A 113 -6.18 43.20 36.67
C ASP A 113 -4.91 42.83 35.96
N PHE A 114 -3.87 42.47 36.73
CA PHE A 114 -2.59 42.05 36.20
C PHE A 114 -2.73 40.70 35.42
N SER A 115 -3.50 39.74 35.97
CA SER A 115 -3.73 38.46 35.31
C SER A 115 -4.41 38.60 33.95
N TYR A 116 -5.45 39.44 33.87
CA TYR A 116 -6.14 39.69 32.60
C TYR A 116 -5.23 40.40 31.58
N MET A 117 -4.42 41.35 32.03
CA MET A 117 -3.50 42.03 31.15
C MET A 117 -2.39 41.09 30.66
N LEU A 118 -1.79 40.29 31.53
CA LEU A 118 -0.75 39.32 31.18
C LEU A 118 -1.26 38.30 30.17
N LEU A 119 -2.43 37.73 30.42
CA LEU A 119 -3.04 36.78 29.50
C LEU A 119 -3.35 37.42 28.14
N SER A 120 -3.85 38.66 28.12
CA SER A 120 -4.14 39.38 26.88
C SER A 120 -2.89 39.69 26.07
N VAL A 121 -1.75 39.96 26.69
CA VAL A 121 -0.47 40.20 26.02
C VAL A 121 0.05 38.89 25.42
N LEU A 122 0.04 37.79 26.18
CA LEU A 122 0.45 36.49 25.67
C LEU A 122 -0.39 35.98 24.51
N LEU A 123 -1.70 36.25 24.52
CA LEU A 123 -2.61 35.87 23.43
C LEU A 123 -2.39 36.70 22.14
N ASN A 124 -1.92 37.93 22.26
CA ASN A 124 -1.59 38.76 21.11
C ASN A 124 -0.24 38.40 20.47
N GLU A 125 0.62 37.66 21.20
CA GLU A 125 1.91 37.18 20.70
C GLU A 125 1.82 35.72 20.27
N SER A 126 1.70 35.47 18.97
CA SER A 126 1.45 34.12 18.40
C SER A 126 2.49 33.05 18.77
N LYS A 127 3.63 33.43 19.32
CA LYS A 127 4.71 32.49 19.72
C LYS A 127 4.61 31.99 21.17
N MET A 128 3.78 32.63 22.02
CA MET A 128 3.73 32.35 23.45
C MET A 128 2.40 31.69 23.90
N ILE A 129 1.78 30.91 22.99
CA ILE A 129 0.45 30.33 23.27
C ILE A 129 0.52 29.17 24.29
N SER A 130 1.63 28.43 24.32
CA SER A 130 1.86 27.38 25.33
C SER A 130 1.93 27.98 26.72
N GLU A 131 2.67 29.08 26.87
CA GLU A 131 2.83 29.83 28.10
C GLU A 131 1.50 30.46 28.55
N ALA A 132 0.67 30.91 27.60
CA ALA A 132 -0.69 31.40 27.91
C ALA A 132 -1.59 30.28 28.48
N ALA A 133 -1.44 29.05 28.00
CA ALA A 133 -2.16 27.90 28.55
C ALA A 133 -1.62 27.53 29.96
N ASP A 134 -0.30 27.56 30.16
CA ASP A 134 0.30 27.31 31.48
C ASP A 134 -0.10 28.37 32.50
N LEU A 135 -0.19 29.64 32.08
CA LEU A 135 -0.71 30.73 32.90
C LEU A 135 -2.19 30.49 33.25
N PHE A 136 -3.02 30.04 32.28
CA PHE A 136 -4.42 29.72 32.55
C PHE A 136 -4.55 28.67 33.68
N PHE A 137 -3.77 27.59 33.64
CA PHE A 137 -3.78 26.57 34.70
C PHE A 137 -3.29 27.15 36.06
N ALA A 138 -2.30 28.04 36.03
CA ALA A 138 -1.83 28.70 37.25
C ALA A 138 -2.92 29.62 37.85
N LEU A 139 -3.59 30.43 37.05
CA LEU A 139 -4.69 31.30 37.46
C LEU A 139 -5.86 30.48 38.07
N ARG A 140 -6.19 29.36 37.42
CA ARG A 140 -7.22 28.45 37.90
C ARG A 140 -6.95 27.91 39.31
N ASN A 141 -5.70 27.51 39.56
CA ASN A 141 -5.25 27.00 40.86
C ASN A 141 -5.37 28.04 41.97
N GLU A 142 -5.32 29.33 41.61
CA GLU A 142 -5.47 30.45 42.53
C GLU A 142 -6.89 31.03 42.58
N GLY A 143 -7.87 30.35 41.94
CA GLY A 143 -9.28 30.75 41.94
C GLY A 143 -9.60 31.94 41.04
N ILE A 144 -8.69 32.35 40.17
CA ILE A 144 -8.91 33.46 39.25
C ILE A 144 -9.39 32.89 37.89
N PHE A 145 -10.55 33.39 37.44
CA PHE A 145 -11.13 32.97 36.16
C PHE A 145 -11.01 34.07 35.11
N PRO A 146 -10.34 33.80 33.93
CA PRO A 146 -10.22 34.78 32.85
C PRO A 146 -11.59 35.16 32.26
N SER A 147 -11.63 36.27 31.52
CA SER A 147 -12.85 36.72 30.84
C SER A 147 -13.26 35.74 29.71
N SER A 148 -14.57 35.72 29.37
CA SER A 148 -15.11 34.94 28.25
C SER A 148 -14.34 35.13 26.95
N ASP A 149 -13.95 36.38 26.65
CA ASP A 149 -13.26 36.74 25.42
C ASP A 149 -11.84 36.22 25.42
N SER A 150 -11.11 36.33 26.54
CA SER A 150 -9.76 35.77 26.69
C SER A 150 -9.75 34.25 26.54
N LEU A 151 -10.71 33.55 27.13
CA LEU A 151 -10.87 32.09 27.00
C LEU A 151 -11.22 31.67 25.57
N THR A 152 -12.06 32.46 24.91
CA THR A 152 -12.43 32.22 23.51
C THR A 152 -11.21 32.37 22.59
N LEU A 153 -10.39 33.41 22.78
CA LEU A 153 -9.16 33.62 22.04
C LEU A 153 -8.10 32.56 22.34
N LEU A 154 -7.94 32.15 23.60
CA LEU A 154 -7.02 31.10 23.98
C LEU A 154 -7.35 29.78 23.26
N LEU A 155 -8.58 29.33 23.31
CA LEU A 155 -9.02 28.12 22.65
C LEU A 155 -8.86 28.20 21.11
N ASP A 156 -9.15 29.36 20.51
CA ASP A 156 -8.97 29.55 19.07
C ASP A 156 -7.49 29.47 18.64
N HIS A 157 -6.61 30.12 19.40
CA HIS A 157 -5.17 30.08 19.12
C HIS A 157 -4.56 28.69 19.37
N LEU A 158 -4.96 27.98 20.43
CA LEU A 158 -4.53 26.60 20.67
C LEU A 158 -4.93 25.65 19.53
N VAL A 159 -6.12 25.81 18.98
CA VAL A 159 -6.57 25.02 17.82
C VAL A 159 -5.79 25.41 16.55
N LYS A 160 -5.52 26.71 16.31
CA LYS A 160 -4.71 27.19 15.18
C LYS A 160 -3.26 26.69 15.24
N THR A 161 -2.69 26.61 16.44
CA THR A 161 -1.31 26.09 16.66
C THR A 161 -1.26 24.56 16.76
N LYS A 162 -2.38 23.87 16.53
CA LYS A 162 -2.51 22.40 16.55
C LYS A 162 -2.24 21.75 17.93
N GLN A 163 -2.36 22.52 19.00
CA GLN A 163 -2.20 22.02 20.39
C GLN A 163 -3.53 21.42 20.90
N PHE A 164 -4.05 20.42 20.21
CA PHE A 164 -5.40 19.88 20.45
C PHE A 164 -5.58 19.26 21.83
N ARG A 165 -4.57 18.56 22.39
CA ARG A 165 -4.64 17.98 23.73
C ARG A 165 -4.80 19.07 24.81
N VAL A 166 -3.99 20.12 24.69
CA VAL A 166 -4.05 21.26 25.61
C VAL A 166 -5.40 21.95 25.49
N THR A 167 -5.94 22.12 24.27
CA THR A 167 -7.27 22.69 24.05
C THR A 167 -8.37 21.95 24.81
N ILE A 168 -8.38 20.61 24.76
CA ILE A 168 -9.34 19.79 25.48
C ILE A 168 -9.16 19.94 26.98
N ASN A 169 -7.95 19.89 27.48
CA ASN A 169 -7.66 20.03 28.92
C ASN A 169 -8.11 21.40 29.44
N VAL A 170 -7.82 22.49 28.73
CA VAL A 170 -8.28 23.84 29.07
C VAL A 170 -9.80 23.87 29.10
N PHE A 171 -10.46 23.31 28.07
CA PHE A 171 -11.92 23.30 28.01
C PHE A 171 -12.58 22.46 29.10
N LEU A 172 -12.02 21.30 29.46
CA LEU A 172 -12.53 20.49 30.58
C LEU A 172 -12.39 21.26 31.89
N ASN A 173 -11.31 21.96 32.15
CA ASN A 173 -11.15 22.82 33.32
C ASN A 173 -12.16 23.99 33.35
N ILE A 174 -12.58 24.48 32.18
CA ILE A 174 -13.67 25.49 32.09
C ILE A 174 -15.01 24.85 32.47
N LEU A 175 -15.28 23.61 32.00
CA LEU A 175 -16.49 22.86 32.31
C LEU A 175 -16.62 22.47 33.79
N ASP A 176 -15.49 22.27 34.48
CA ASP A 176 -15.44 21.93 35.92
C ASP A 176 -15.58 23.17 36.82
N SER A 177 -15.86 24.33 36.28
CA SER A 177 -16.10 25.58 36.97
C SER A 177 -17.55 26.01 36.80
N ASP A 178 -18.02 27.01 37.60
CA ASP A 178 -19.33 27.62 37.45
C ASP A 178 -19.51 28.48 36.21
N PHE A 179 -18.46 28.52 35.36
CA PHE A 179 -18.49 29.29 34.12
C PHE A 179 -19.32 28.59 33.03
N ARG A 180 -20.19 29.33 32.36
CA ARG A 180 -21.01 28.80 31.24
C ARG A 180 -20.27 29.01 29.92
N PRO A 181 -19.75 27.92 29.30
CA PRO A 181 -19.03 28.03 28.00
C PRO A 181 -19.95 28.51 26.89
N SER A 182 -19.39 29.28 25.95
CA SER A 182 -20.12 29.71 24.77
C SER A 182 -20.18 28.58 23.72
N LYS A 183 -21.12 28.72 22.76
CA LYS A 183 -21.22 27.80 21.60
C LYS A 183 -19.92 27.71 20.81
N PHE A 184 -19.12 28.78 20.77
CA PHE A 184 -17.84 28.83 20.09
C PHE A 184 -16.78 27.99 20.81
N MET A 185 -16.69 28.08 22.13
CA MET A 185 -15.77 27.30 22.97
C MET A 185 -16.04 25.80 22.82
N TYR A 186 -17.31 25.37 22.89
CA TYR A 186 -17.71 24.00 22.59
C TYR A 186 -17.25 23.59 21.18
N GLY A 187 -17.49 24.43 20.18
CA GLY A 187 -17.06 24.15 18.80
C GLY A 187 -15.55 23.93 18.67
N LYS A 188 -14.74 24.72 19.37
CA LYS A 188 -13.27 24.55 19.35
C LYS A 188 -12.80 23.28 20.07
N ALA A 189 -13.42 22.94 21.20
CA ALA A 189 -13.12 21.71 21.94
C ALA A 189 -13.51 20.46 21.13
N ILE A 190 -14.69 20.45 20.51
CA ILE A 190 -15.15 19.38 19.63
C ILE A 190 -14.22 19.26 18.41
N GLN A 191 -13.83 20.36 17.81
CA GLN A 191 -12.87 20.38 16.69
C GLN A 191 -11.52 19.79 17.10
N ALA A 192 -11.02 20.11 18.29
CA ALA A 192 -9.79 19.56 18.82
C ALA A 192 -9.87 18.04 19.05
N ALA A 193 -10.98 17.55 19.62
CA ALA A 193 -11.22 16.12 19.85
C ALA A 193 -11.24 15.34 18.52
N VAL A 194 -11.98 15.82 17.53
CA VAL A 194 -12.04 15.19 16.21
C VAL A 194 -10.67 15.21 15.50
N LYS A 195 -9.89 16.28 15.65
CA LYS A 195 -8.54 16.36 15.08
C LYS A 195 -7.53 15.40 15.76
N LEU A 196 -7.77 15.01 17.01
CA LEU A 196 -7.03 13.95 17.69
C LEU A 196 -7.52 12.53 17.33
N SER A 197 -8.48 12.43 16.40
CA SER A 197 -9.15 11.17 16.04
C SER A 197 -10.00 10.56 17.18
N ASP A 198 -10.27 11.31 18.24
CA ASP A 198 -11.16 10.92 19.33
C ASP A 198 -12.58 11.47 19.08
N VAL A 199 -13.27 10.83 18.14
CA VAL A 199 -14.64 11.19 17.78
C VAL A 199 -15.61 10.90 18.94
N GLY A 200 -15.31 9.88 19.78
CA GLY A 200 -16.09 9.55 20.96
C GLY A 200 -16.17 10.72 21.94
N LYS A 201 -15.02 11.33 22.26
CA LYS A 201 -14.95 12.53 23.10
C LYS A 201 -15.64 13.72 22.45
N GLY A 202 -15.53 13.86 21.13
CA GLY A 202 -16.26 14.89 20.37
C GLY A 202 -17.78 14.77 20.54
N LEU A 203 -18.33 13.56 20.43
CA LEU A 203 -19.77 13.28 20.63
C LEU A 203 -20.20 13.48 22.08
N GLU A 204 -19.38 13.10 23.06
CA GLU A 204 -19.62 13.35 24.48
C GLU A 204 -19.79 14.86 24.75
N LEU A 205 -18.84 15.68 24.26
CA LEU A 205 -18.92 17.13 24.41
C LEU A 205 -20.11 17.73 23.66
N PHE A 206 -20.49 17.18 22.52
CA PHE A 206 -21.68 17.57 21.78
C PHE A 206 -22.98 17.27 22.55
N ASN A 207 -23.08 16.10 23.18
CA ASN A 207 -24.22 15.73 23.99
C ASN A 207 -24.30 16.60 25.26
N ARG A 208 -23.15 16.90 25.88
CA ARG A 208 -23.10 17.82 27.01
C ARG A 208 -23.55 19.22 26.64
N MET A 209 -23.12 19.73 25.47
CA MET A 209 -23.59 21.01 24.93
C MET A 209 -25.11 21.07 24.78
N LYS A 210 -25.73 19.97 24.30
CA LYS A 210 -27.19 19.85 24.20
C LYS A 210 -27.87 19.83 25.56
N HIS A 211 -27.27 19.11 26.52
CA HIS A 211 -27.77 19.07 27.91
C HIS A 211 -27.74 20.46 28.57
N ASP A 212 -26.70 21.24 28.33
CA ASP A 212 -26.52 22.62 28.80
C ASP A 212 -27.44 23.62 28.06
N ARG A 213 -28.35 23.12 27.19
CA ARG A 213 -29.29 23.91 26.38
C ARG A 213 -28.61 24.92 25.45
N ILE A 214 -27.40 24.64 25.00
CA ILE A 214 -26.69 25.44 24.03
C ILE A 214 -26.95 24.86 22.64
N SER A 215 -27.53 25.65 21.73
CA SER A 215 -27.86 25.17 20.37
C SER A 215 -26.59 24.96 19.52
N PRO A 216 -26.37 23.74 18.99
CA PRO A 216 -25.27 23.49 18.08
C PRO A 216 -25.37 24.29 16.77
N THR A 217 -24.25 24.59 16.18
CA THR A 217 -24.15 25.31 14.90
C THR A 217 -23.86 24.34 13.74
N VAL A 218 -24.12 24.76 12.50
CA VAL A 218 -23.76 24.02 11.28
C VAL A 218 -22.27 23.62 11.28
N PHE A 219 -21.40 24.48 11.80
CA PHE A 219 -19.98 24.19 11.94
C PHE A 219 -19.70 22.96 12.81
N ILE A 220 -20.38 22.84 13.95
CA ILE A 220 -20.20 21.71 14.88
C ILE A 220 -20.67 20.39 14.24
N TYR A 221 -21.83 20.41 13.56
CA TYR A 221 -22.30 19.26 12.82
C TYR A 221 -21.32 18.84 11.74
N ASN A 222 -20.80 19.78 10.93
CA ASN A 222 -19.83 19.49 9.89
C ASN A 222 -18.54 18.87 10.44
N VAL A 223 -18.05 19.36 11.58
CA VAL A 223 -16.85 18.81 12.25
C VAL A 223 -17.08 17.38 12.72
N LEU A 224 -18.24 17.09 13.32
CA LEU A 224 -18.58 15.74 13.80
C LEU A 224 -18.82 14.77 12.64
N ILE A 225 -19.56 15.20 11.60
CA ILE A 225 -19.79 14.42 10.39
C ILE A 225 -18.45 14.09 9.73
N ASP A 226 -17.53 15.06 9.58
CA ASP A 226 -16.17 14.82 9.04
C ASP A 226 -15.40 13.77 9.89
N GLY A 227 -15.49 13.89 11.21
CA GLY A 227 -14.89 12.94 12.14
C GLY A 227 -15.43 11.52 11.98
N LEU A 228 -16.75 11.36 11.94
CA LEU A 228 -17.43 10.08 11.76
C LEU A 228 -17.11 9.46 10.39
N CYS A 229 -17.10 10.25 9.33
CA CYS A 229 -16.71 9.81 7.99
C CYS A 229 -15.26 9.28 7.97
N LYS A 230 -14.33 9.91 8.69
CA LYS A 230 -12.92 9.46 8.80
C LYS A 230 -12.76 8.11 9.52
N VAL A 231 -13.58 7.85 10.54
CA VAL A 231 -13.61 6.56 11.24
C VAL A 231 -14.56 5.54 10.60
N ARG A 232 -15.09 5.83 9.40
CA ARG A 232 -16.00 4.99 8.61
C ARG A 232 -17.36 4.67 9.28
N LYS A 233 -17.80 5.46 10.26
CA LYS A 233 -19.11 5.34 10.91
C LYS A 233 -20.15 6.16 10.14
N MET A 234 -20.52 5.68 8.94
CA MET A 234 -21.39 6.43 8.04
C MET A 234 -22.84 6.53 8.53
N GLU A 235 -23.32 5.52 9.23
CA GLU A 235 -24.68 5.51 9.81
C GLU A 235 -24.85 6.61 10.88
N ASP A 236 -23.86 6.74 11.77
CA ASP A 236 -23.85 7.80 12.78
C ASP A 236 -23.75 9.20 12.13
N ALA A 237 -23.01 9.31 11.02
CA ALA A 237 -22.89 10.56 10.27
C ALA A 237 -24.22 10.96 9.60
N GLU A 238 -24.97 10.00 9.03
CA GLU A 238 -26.33 10.23 8.50
C GLU A 238 -27.30 10.65 9.60
N GLN A 239 -27.25 10.00 10.76
CA GLN A 239 -28.11 10.38 11.89
C GLN A 239 -27.86 11.82 12.35
N LEU A 240 -26.59 12.26 12.41
CA LEU A 240 -26.28 13.65 12.72
C LEU A 240 -26.73 14.63 11.63
N PHE A 241 -26.64 14.23 10.37
CA PHE A 241 -27.16 15.02 9.28
C PHE A 241 -28.70 15.17 9.36
N ASP A 242 -29.41 14.11 9.65
CA ASP A 242 -30.87 14.13 9.82
C ASP A 242 -31.28 14.92 11.09
N GLU A 243 -30.52 14.81 12.21
CA GLU A 243 -30.72 15.66 13.41
C GLU A 243 -30.55 17.15 13.06
N MET A 244 -29.53 17.48 12.24
CA MET A 244 -29.30 18.84 11.78
C MET A 244 -30.51 19.41 11.01
N LEU A 245 -31.10 18.61 10.12
CA LEU A 245 -32.30 18.98 9.37
C LEU A 245 -33.54 19.11 10.28
N ALA A 246 -33.71 18.18 11.21
CA ALA A 246 -34.84 18.23 12.18
C ALA A 246 -34.79 19.49 13.04
N ARG A 247 -33.59 20.03 13.29
CA ARG A 247 -33.38 21.32 13.96
C ARG A 247 -33.53 22.54 13.05
N ARG A 248 -33.91 22.35 11.77
CA ARG A 248 -34.05 23.40 10.76
C ARG A 248 -32.73 24.14 10.47
N LEU A 249 -31.59 23.47 10.67
CA LEU A 249 -30.28 23.98 10.26
C LEU A 249 -30.08 23.56 8.81
N LEU A 250 -29.95 24.55 7.92
CA LEU A 250 -29.73 24.25 6.49
C LEU A 250 -28.31 23.72 6.25
N PRO A 251 -28.19 22.53 5.64
CA PRO A 251 -26.88 22.03 5.22
C PRO A 251 -26.21 22.99 4.23
N SER A 252 -24.90 23.05 4.30
CA SER A 252 -24.09 23.85 3.38
C SER A 252 -23.42 22.95 2.32
N LEU A 253 -22.85 23.57 1.29
CA LEU A 253 -22.00 22.88 0.31
C LEU A 253 -20.93 22.01 0.99
N ILE A 254 -20.35 22.51 2.11
CA ILE A 254 -19.33 21.78 2.89
C ILE A 254 -19.94 20.52 3.51
N THR A 255 -21.17 20.60 4.04
CA THR A 255 -21.86 19.45 4.64
C THR A 255 -22.04 18.32 3.62
N TYR A 256 -22.56 18.65 2.43
CA TYR A 256 -22.76 17.69 1.36
C TYR A 256 -21.46 17.10 0.85
N ASN A 257 -20.44 17.94 0.59
CA ASN A 257 -19.14 17.46 0.14
C ASN A 257 -18.46 16.54 1.17
N THR A 258 -18.64 16.80 2.47
CA THR A 258 -18.11 15.94 3.55
C THR A 258 -18.77 14.57 3.54
N LEU A 259 -20.09 14.50 3.36
CA LEU A 259 -20.82 13.22 3.25
C LEU A 259 -20.44 12.45 1.99
N ILE A 260 -20.35 13.14 0.84
CA ILE A 260 -19.92 12.55 -0.43
C ILE A 260 -18.51 11.95 -0.27
N ASP A 261 -17.55 12.71 0.27
CA ASP A 261 -16.19 12.23 0.53
C ASP A 261 -16.18 11.02 1.49
N GLY A 262 -17.02 11.08 2.53
CA GLY A 262 -17.19 9.99 3.49
C GLY A 262 -17.64 8.68 2.82
N TYR A 263 -18.70 8.74 2.00
CA TYR A 263 -19.19 7.57 1.27
C TYR A 263 -18.19 7.05 0.24
N CYS A 264 -17.52 7.93 -0.49
CA CYS A 264 -16.46 7.55 -1.42
C CYS A 264 -15.32 6.82 -0.70
N LYS A 265 -14.89 7.30 0.47
CA LYS A 265 -13.85 6.65 1.29
C LYS A 265 -14.30 5.35 1.94
N ALA A 266 -15.59 5.23 2.25
CA ALA A 266 -16.19 4.00 2.77
C ALA A 266 -16.40 2.91 1.69
N GLY A 267 -16.17 3.22 0.41
CA GLY A 267 -16.35 2.29 -0.70
C GLY A 267 -17.81 2.12 -1.14
N ASN A 268 -18.66 3.10 -0.87
CA ASN A 268 -20.07 3.08 -1.26
C ASN A 268 -20.41 4.30 -2.14
N PRO A 269 -19.95 4.32 -3.41
CA PRO A 269 -20.18 5.42 -4.33
C PRO A 269 -21.66 5.61 -4.70
N GLU A 270 -22.48 4.55 -4.70
CA GLU A 270 -23.91 4.65 -4.97
C GLU A 270 -24.64 5.60 -3.99
N LYS A 271 -24.29 5.50 -2.71
CA LYS A 271 -24.84 6.43 -1.70
C LYS A 271 -24.31 7.86 -1.91
N SER A 272 -23.09 8.04 -2.40
CA SER A 272 -22.57 9.38 -2.71
C SER A 272 -23.38 10.07 -3.81
N PHE A 273 -23.87 9.33 -4.82
CA PHE A 273 -24.79 9.85 -5.81
C PHE A 273 -26.13 10.28 -5.21
N LYS A 274 -26.71 9.47 -4.31
CA LYS A 274 -27.96 9.83 -3.62
C LYS A 274 -27.81 11.12 -2.81
N VAL A 275 -26.70 11.29 -2.13
CA VAL A 275 -26.38 12.53 -1.40
C VAL A 275 -26.25 13.72 -2.34
N ARG A 276 -25.65 13.54 -3.52
CA ARG A 276 -25.58 14.58 -4.54
C ARG A 276 -26.96 14.97 -5.10
N GLU A 277 -27.83 13.99 -5.36
CA GLU A 277 -29.20 14.28 -5.82
C GLU A 277 -30.01 15.04 -4.74
N ARG A 278 -29.85 14.68 -3.47
CA ARG A 278 -30.43 15.42 -2.36
C ARG A 278 -29.90 16.86 -2.29
N MET A 279 -28.59 17.05 -2.53
CA MET A 279 -27.98 18.37 -2.64
C MET A 279 -28.64 19.24 -3.72
N LYS A 280 -28.91 18.65 -4.90
CA LYS A 280 -29.64 19.34 -5.97
C LYS A 280 -31.09 19.69 -5.57
N ALA A 281 -31.78 18.75 -4.91
CA ALA A 281 -33.15 18.96 -4.43
C ALA A 281 -33.23 20.11 -3.39
N ASP A 282 -32.19 20.30 -2.59
CA ASP A 282 -32.07 21.41 -1.64
C ASP A 282 -31.57 22.72 -2.29
N ASN A 283 -31.55 22.80 -3.63
CA ASN A 283 -31.09 23.94 -4.43
C ASN A 283 -29.63 24.36 -4.17
N ILE A 284 -28.80 23.45 -3.68
CA ILE A 284 -27.35 23.72 -3.52
C ILE A 284 -26.63 23.25 -4.77
N LYS A 285 -26.04 24.21 -5.52
CA LYS A 285 -25.30 23.90 -6.75
C LYS A 285 -23.99 23.18 -6.43
N PRO A 286 -23.70 22.07 -7.11
CA PRO A 286 -22.38 21.43 -7.03
C PRO A 286 -21.25 22.41 -7.39
N SER A 287 -20.07 22.22 -6.82
CA SER A 287 -18.86 22.97 -7.14
C SER A 287 -17.82 22.06 -7.78
N LEU A 288 -16.75 22.62 -8.30
CA LEU A 288 -15.58 21.87 -8.79
C LEU A 288 -15.07 20.87 -7.75
N ILE A 289 -15.08 21.26 -6.46
CA ILE A 289 -14.71 20.36 -5.35
C ILE A 289 -15.65 19.16 -5.24
N THR A 290 -16.95 19.35 -5.45
CA THR A 290 -17.95 18.27 -5.44
C THR A 290 -17.64 17.25 -6.52
N PHE A 291 -17.40 17.71 -7.75
CA PHE A 291 -17.05 16.85 -8.89
C PHE A 291 -15.72 16.13 -8.65
N ASN A 292 -14.70 16.83 -8.20
CA ASN A 292 -13.39 16.25 -7.90
C ASN A 292 -13.45 15.17 -6.80
N THR A 293 -14.30 15.37 -5.80
CA THR A 293 -14.53 14.38 -4.74
C THR A 293 -15.21 13.12 -5.27
N LEU A 294 -16.24 13.28 -6.11
CA LEU A 294 -16.93 12.18 -6.76
C LEU A 294 -16.00 11.40 -7.69
N LEU A 295 -15.28 12.09 -8.58
CA LEU A 295 -14.32 11.48 -9.50
C LEU A 295 -13.31 10.62 -8.74
N LYS A 296 -12.69 11.19 -7.69
CA LYS A 296 -11.73 10.46 -6.86
C LYS A 296 -12.33 9.21 -6.20
N GLY A 297 -13.57 9.32 -5.72
CA GLY A 297 -14.28 8.19 -5.10
C GLY A 297 -14.60 7.08 -6.08
N LEU A 298 -15.09 7.43 -7.26
CA LEU A 298 -15.46 6.49 -8.32
C LEU A 298 -14.25 5.75 -8.88
N PHE A 299 -13.17 6.46 -9.19
CA PHE A 299 -11.93 5.81 -9.62
C PHE A 299 -11.36 4.84 -8.58
N LYS A 300 -11.42 5.23 -7.29
CA LYS A 300 -10.99 4.33 -6.21
C LYS A 300 -11.86 3.09 -6.08
N ALA A 301 -13.13 3.17 -6.47
CA ALA A 301 -14.06 2.05 -6.50
C ALA A 301 -13.98 1.22 -7.79
N GLY A 302 -13.14 1.61 -8.76
CA GLY A 302 -13.05 0.97 -10.08
C GLY A 302 -14.20 1.28 -11.03
N MET A 303 -15.08 2.23 -10.70
CA MET A 303 -16.27 2.61 -11.48
C MET A 303 -15.89 3.68 -12.51
N VAL A 304 -15.10 3.27 -13.52
CA VAL A 304 -14.51 4.22 -14.48
C VAL A 304 -15.57 4.84 -15.40
N GLU A 305 -16.56 4.06 -15.84
CA GLU A 305 -17.64 4.56 -16.71
C GLU A 305 -18.47 5.65 -16.02
N ASP A 306 -18.78 5.47 -14.74
CA ASP A 306 -19.49 6.47 -13.96
C ASP A 306 -18.62 7.73 -13.72
N ALA A 307 -17.31 7.58 -13.57
CA ALA A 307 -16.41 8.72 -13.49
C ALA A 307 -16.38 9.51 -14.80
N GLU A 308 -16.40 8.85 -15.96
CA GLU A 308 -16.49 9.49 -17.27
C GLU A 308 -17.82 10.24 -17.45
N ASN A 309 -18.94 9.66 -16.99
CA ASN A 309 -20.25 10.32 -16.99
C ASN A 309 -20.25 11.58 -16.09
N VAL A 310 -19.64 11.51 -14.91
CA VAL A 310 -19.50 12.66 -14.00
C VAL A 310 -18.60 13.74 -14.61
N LEU A 311 -17.54 13.37 -15.32
CA LEU A 311 -16.65 14.30 -16.02
C LEU A 311 -17.41 15.01 -17.16
N LYS A 312 -18.25 14.29 -17.91
CA LYS A 312 -19.09 14.86 -18.95
C LYS A 312 -20.09 15.85 -18.37
N GLU A 313 -20.83 15.46 -17.31
CA GLU A 313 -21.78 16.35 -16.63
C GLU A 313 -21.09 17.63 -16.11
N MET A 314 -19.88 17.50 -15.56
CA MET A 314 -19.08 18.64 -15.11
C MET A 314 -18.80 19.63 -16.25
N LYS A 315 -18.45 19.13 -17.44
CA LYS A 315 -18.22 19.97 -18.64
C LYS A 315 -19.51 20.58 -19.14
N ASP A 316 -20.63 19.84 -19.18
CA ASP A 316 -21.94 20.30 -19.62
C ASP A 316 -22.49 21.43 -18.72
N LEU A 317 -22.12 21.43 -17.43
CA LEU A 317 -22.43 22.50 -16.49
C LEU A 317 -21.48 23.70 -16.58
N GLY A 318 -20.53 23.70 -17.52
CA GLY A 318 -19.61 24.78 -17.77
C GLY A 318 -18.39 24.84 -16.81
N PHE A 319 -18.14 23.80 -16.04
CA PHE A 319 -16.93 23.74 -15.22
C PHE A 319 -15.73 23.31 -16.07
N VAL A 320 -14.69 24.10 -16.06
CA VAL A 320 -13.41 23.79 -16.71
C VAL A 320 -12.53 22.98 -15.74
N PRO A 321 -12.06 21.78 -16.11
CA PRO A 321 -11.11 21.02 -15.32
C PRO A 321 -9.83 21.82 -15.06
N ASP A 322 -9.39 21.88 -13.81
CA ASP A 322 -8.13 22.49 -13.41
C ASP A 322 -7.00 21.45 -13.29
N ALA A 323 -5.78 21.89 -13.01
CA ALA A 323 -4.63 20.98 -12.85
C ALA A 323 -4.85 19.92 -11.76
N PHE A 324 -5.65 20.25 -10.73
CA PHE A 324 -6.00 19.28 -9.68
C PHE A 324 -6.99 18.22 -10.19
N THR A 325 -8.00 18.63 -10.98
CA THR A 325 -8.93 17.71 -11.65
C THR A 325 -8.16 16.75 -12.56
N PHE A 326 -7.24 17.27 -13.38
CA PHE A 326 -6.42 16.43 -14.26
C PHE A 326 -5.55 15.44 -13.47
N SER A 327 -4.99 15.86 -12.31
CA SER A 327 -4.23 14.93 -11.48
C SER A 327 -5.10 13.77 -10.95
N ILE A 328 -6.36 14.03 -10.59
CA ILE A 328 -7.31 12.98 -10.19
C ILE A 328 -7.62 12.03 -11.34
N LEU A 329 -7.82 12.58 -12.56
CA LEU A 329 -8.10 11.78 -13.74
C LEU A 329 -6.91 10.87 -14.09
N PHE A 330 -5.68 11.40 -14.10
CA PHE A 330 -4.50 10.60 -14.41
C PHE A 330 -4.24 9.52 -13.36
N ASP A 331 -4.34 9.86 -12.07
CA ASP A 331 -4.20 8.87 -10.99
C ASP A 331 -5.31 7.81 -11.05
N GLY A 332 -6.53 8.24 -11.35
CA GLY A 332 -7.69 7.37 -11.49
C GLY A 332 -7.54 6.38 -12.66
N TYR A 333 -7.19 6.86 -13.83
CA TYR A 333 -6.96 5.98 -14.99
C TYR A 333 -5.73 5.09 -14.79
N SER A 334 -4.65 5.62 -14.18
CA SER A 334 -3.47 4.84 -13.83
C SER A 334 -3.79 3.67 -12.89
N SER A 335 -4.62 3.93 -11.88
CA SER A 335 -4.99 2.91 -10.89
C SER A 335 -5.91 1.83 -11.45
N ASN A 336 -6.58 2.11 -12.59
CA ASN A 336 -7.49 1.20 -13.27
C ASN A 336 -6.91 0.67 -14.60
N GLU A 337 -5.59 0.76 -14.80
CA GLU A 337 -4.87 0.22 -15.96
C GLU A 337 -5.43 0.71 -17.33
N LYS A 338 -5.77 2.01 -17.41
CA LYS A 338 -6.32 2.67 -18.62
C LYS A 338 -5.44 3.84 -19.06
N ALA A 339 -4.16 3.60 -19.38
CA ALA A 339 -3.25 4.67 -19.79
C ALA A 339 -3.63 5.34 -21.11
N ASP A 340 -4.31 4.66 -22.03
CA ASP A 340 -4.79 5.29 -23.26
C ASP A 340 -5.86 6.36 -22.98
N ALA A 341 -6.74 6.13 -22.01
CA ALA A 341 -7.69 7.14 -21.54
C ALA A 341 -6.95 8.33 -20.87
N ALA A 342 -5.91 8.06 -20.10
CA ALA A 342 -5.07 9.11 -19.52
C ALA A 342 -4.39 9.96 -20.61
N LEU A 343 -3.93 9.35 -21.71
CA LEU A 343 -3.38 10.07 -22.87
C LEU A 343 -4.42 10.97 -23.55
N SER A 344 -5.64 10.47 -23.81
CA SER A 344 -6.72 11.27 -24.38
C SER A 344 -7.07 12.47 -23.51
N VAL A 345 -7.07 12.27 -22.18
CA VAL A 345 -7.29 13.35 -21.20
C VAL A 345 -6.12 14.35 -21.21
N TYR A 346 -4.89 13.88 -21.39
CA TYR A 346 -3.72 14.77 -21.52
C TYR A 346 -3.85 15.66 -22.77
N GLU A 347 -4.22 15.11 -23.92
CA GLU A 347 -4.47 15.90 -25.14
C GLU A 347 -5.53 16.95 -24.90
N THR A 348 -6.65 16.57 -24.24
CA THR A 348 -7.71 17.53 -23.85
C THR A 348 -7.19 18.64 -22.93
N ALA A 349 -6.27 18.32 -22.00
CA ALA A 349 -5.67 19.30 -21.11
C ALA A 349 -4.77 20.29 -21.88
N VAL A 350 -4.01 19.80 -22.84
CA VAL A 350 -3.15 20.61 -23.73
C VAL A 350 -4.00 21.55 -24.57
N ASP A 351 -5.06 21.04 -25.18
CA ASP A 351 -6.00 21.85 -26.00
C ASP A 351 -6.72 22.94 -25.17
N SER A 352 -6.99 22.66 -23.91
CA SER A 352 -7.59 23.60 -22.97
C SER A 352 -6.59 24.63 -22.44
N GLY A 353 -5.30 24.57 -22.82
CA GLY A 353 -4.25 25.50 -22.40
C GLY A 353 -3.85 25.36 -20.93
N VAL A 354 -4.19 24.25 -20.26
CA VAL A 354 -3.84 24.01 -18.87
C VAL A 354 -2.36 23.66 -18.75
N LYS A 355 -1.60 24.45 -18.01
CA LYS A 355 -0.19 24.18 -17.75
C LYS A 355 -0.06 23.03 -16.74
N MET A 356 0.65 21.99 -17.13
CA MET A 356 1.00 20.88 -16.24
C MET A 356 2.07 21.33 -15.24
N ASN A 357 1.87 21.02 -13.98
CA ASN A 357 2.93 21.13 -12.98
C ASN A 357 3.70 19.80 -12.86
N ALA A 358 4.87 19.85 -12.19
CA ALA A 358 5.72 18.66 -12.03
C ALA A 358 5.00 17.48 -11.35
N TYR A 359 4.09 17.76 -10.42
CA TYR A 359 3.30 16.74 -9.73
C TYR A 359 2.32 16.02 -10.68
N THR A 360 1.51 16.79 -11.42
CA THR A 360 0.54 16.24 -12.38
C THR A 360 1.25 15.47 -13.51
N CYS A 361 2.39 16.01 -13.98
CA CYS A 361 3.23 15.35 -14.98
C CYS A 361 3.76 14.01 -14.46
N SER A 362 4.29 13.94 -13.24
CA SER A 362 4.80 12.69 -12.67
C SER A 362 3.74 11.60 -12.55
N ILE A 363 2.48 11.95 -12.25
CA ILE A 363 1.37 10.98 -12.20
C ILE A 363 1.10 10.39 -13.58
N LEU A 364 1.01 11.24 -14.61
CA LEU A 364 0.79 10.78 -15.98
C LEU A 364 1.94 9.89 -16.48
N LEU A 365 3.18 10.31 -16.25
CA LEU A 365 4.36 9.53 -16.61
C LEU A 365 4.37 8.17 -15.89
N ASN A 366 4.02 8.13 -14.60
CA ASN A 366 3.91 6.90 -13.84
C ASN A 366 2.82 5.95 -14.41
N ALA A 367 1.69 6.50 -14.87
CA ALA A 367 0.64 5.72 -15.52
C ALA A 367 1.16 5.02 -16.79
N LEU A 368 1.86 5.78 -17.64
CA LEU A 368 2.44 5.27 -18.89
C LEU A 368 3.55 4.25 -18.63
N CYS A 369 4.42 4.52 -17.65
CA CYS A 369 5.49 3.61 -17.28
C CYS A 369 4.99 2.28 -16.74
N LYS A 370 3.89 2.27 -15.99
CA LYS A 370 3.26 1.04 -15.49
C LYS A 370 2.75 0.13 -16.60
N GLU A 371 2.22 0.70 -17.69
CA GLU A 371 1.77 -0.03 -18.86
C GLU A 371 2.89 -0.29 -19.89
N GLY A 372 4.13 0.03 -19.57
CA GLY A 372 5.28 -0.19 -20.46
C GLY A 372 5.39 0.79 -21.63
N LYS A 373 4.58 1.86 -21.67
CA LYS A 373 4.53 2.87 -22.75
C LYS A 373 5.59 3.96 -22.54
N ILE A 374 6.85 3.55 -22.33
CA ILE A 374 7.93 4.46 -21.93
C ILE A 374 8.28 5.48 -23.02
N GLU A 375 8.16 5.13 -24.31
CA GLU A 375 8.43 6.03 -25.43
C GLU A 375 7.45 7.22 -25.45
N LYS A 376 6.17 6.95 -25.17
CA LYS A 376 5.14 8.00 -25.04
C LYS A 376 5.41 8.87 -23.80
N ALA A 377 5.87 8.28 -22.71
CA ALA A 377 6.26 9.04 -21.52
C ALA A 377 7.41 9.99 -21.80
N GLU A 378 8.43 9.55 -22.56
CA GLU A 378 9.54 10.41 -23.01
C GLU A 378 9.08 11.56 -23.89
N GLU A 379 8.23 11.27 -24.85
CA GLU A 379 7.68 12.28 -25.76
C GLU A 379 6.93 13.37 -24.97
N ILE A 380 6.07 12.98 -24.03
CA ILE A 380 5.31 13.92 -23.20
C ILE A 380 6.26 14.73 -22.32
N LEU A 381 7.22 14.10 -21.66
CA LEU A 381 8.21 14.80 -20.85
C LEU A 381 8.96 15.84 -21.67
N GLY A 382 9.42 15.47 -22.89
CA GLY A 382 10.08 16.39 -23.80
C GLY A 382 9.19 17.57 -24.22
N ARG A 383 7.91 17.33 -24.53
CA ARG A 383 6.94 18.39 -24.86
C ARG A 383 6.73 19.36 -23.69
N GLU A 384 6.57 18.83 -22.46
CA GLU A 384 6.34 19.70 -21.29
C GLU A 384 7.61 20.46 -20.88
N MET A 385 8.80 19.87 -21.04
CA MET A 385 10.08 20.57 -20.86
C MET A 385 10.24 21.73 -21.85
N ALA A 386 9.84 21.52 -23.11
CA ALA A 386 9.85 22.58 -24.12
C ALA A 386 8.87 23.72 -23.78
N LYS A 387 7.79 23.45 -23.02
CA LYS A 387 6.84 24.46 -22.49
C LYS A 387 7.33 25.12 -21.19
N GLY A 388 8.53 24.76 -20.71
CA GLY A 388 9.16 25.36 -19.52
C GLY A 388 8.97 24.56 -18.22
N LEU A 389 8.50 23.32 -18.27
CA LEU A 389 8.52 22.44 -17.11
C LEU A 389 9.97 22.11 -16.74
N VAL A 390 10.34 22.35 -15.49
CA VAL A 390 11.61 21.89 -14.92
C VAL A 390 11.36 20.55 -14.21
N PRO A 391 11.91 19.43 -14.72
CA PRO A 391 11.78 18.13 -14.08
C PRO A 391 12.42 18.17 -12.67
N ASN A 392 11.77 17.50 -11.73
CA ASN A 392 12.27 17.31 -10.37
C ASN A 392 12.72 15.85 -10.17
N GLU A 393 13.27 15.56 -9.00
CA GLU A 393 13.73 14.21 -8.61
C GLU A 393 12.62 13.15 -8.80
N VAL A 394 11.35 13.50 -8.51
CA VAL A 394 10.21 12.57 -8.64
C VAL A 394 9.99 12.15 -10.09
N ILE A 395 10.08 13.09 -11.04
CA ILE A 395 9.94 12.79 -12.47
C ILE A 395 11.06 11.87 -12.93
N TYR A 396 12.32 12.16 -12.56
CA TYR A 396 13.46 11.31 -12.92
C TYR A 396 13.33 9.92 -12.32
N ASN A 397 12.99 9.79 -11.03
CA ASN A 397 12.79 8.50 -10.37
C ASN A 397 11.63 7.70 -11.02
N THR A 398 10.55 8.37 -11.43
CA THR A 398 9.45 7.75 -12.17
C THR A 398 9.91 7.19 -13.51
N MET A 399 10.71 7.95 -14.27
CA MET A 399 11.23 7.50 -15.56
C MET A 399 12.23 6.34 -15.38
N ILE A 400 13.11 6.42 -14.39
CA ILE A 400 14.07 5.35 -14.05
C ILE A 400 13.31 4.06 -13.72
N ASP A 401 12.28 4.12 -12.87
CA ASP A 401 11.44 2.96 -12.54
C ASP A 401 10.73 2.40 -13.80
N GLY A 402 10.22 3.28 -14.67
CA GLY A 402 9.61 2.89 -15.93
C GLY A 402 10.54 2.12 -16.85
N TYR A 403 11.77 2.62 -17.06
CA TYR A 403 12.81 1.93 -17.83
C TYR A 403 13.20 0.58 -17.21
N CYS A 404 13.37 0.55 -15.87
CA CYS A 404 13.64 -0.68 -15.14
C CYS A 404 12.53 -1.73 -15.32
N ARG A 405 11.25 -1.33 -15.25
CA ARG A 405 10.11 -2.22 -15.48
C ARG A 405 10.06 -2.78 -16.90
N LYS A 406 10.38 -1.96 -17.89
CA LYS A 406 10.48 -2.41 -19.29
C LYS A 406 11.66 -3.36 -19.52
N GLY A 407 12.67 -3.35 -18.62
CA GLY A 407 13.89 -4.12 -18.74
C GLY A 407 15.03 -3.38 -19.47
N ASP A 408 14.81 -2.12 -19.83
CA ASP A 408 15.83 -1.28 -20.45
C ASP A 408 16.71 -0.61 -19.37
N LEU A 409 17.69 -1.35 -18.89
CA LEU A 409 18.62 -0.88 -17.86
C LEU A 409 19.60 0.17 -18.39
N VAL A 410 19.83 0.22 -19.71
CA VAL A 410 20.67 1.25 -20.34
C VAL A 410 19.92 2.59 -20.30
N GLY A 411 18.66 2.62 -20.72
CA GLY A 411 17.80 3.80 -20.64
C GLY A 411 17.67 4.31 -19.20
N ALA A 412 17.50 3.42 -18.22
CA ALA A 412 17.46 3.79 -16.80
C ALA A 412 18.76 4.49 -16.34
N ARG A 413 19.94 3.98 -16.71
CA ARG A 413 21.24 4.62 -16.41
C ARG A 413 21.39 5.98 -17.08
N MET A 414 20.98 6.09 -18.35
CA MET A 414 20.99 7.39 -19.05
C MET A 414 20.16 8.45 -18.34
N LYS A 415 19.05 8.06 -17.68
CA LYS A 415 18.24 8.99 -16.89
C LYS A 415 18.91 9.41 -15.59
N ILE A 416 19.65 8.52 -14.93
CA ILE A 416 20.48 8.88 -13.77
C ILE A 416 21.55 9.89 -14.19
N ASP A 417 22.23 9.65 -15.30
CA ASP A 417 23.24 10.57 -15.82
C ASP A 417 22.63 11.93 -16.25
N ALA A 418 21.42 11.92 -16.80
CA ALA A 418 20.70 13.15 -17.15
C ALA A 418 20.30 13.96 -15.92
N MET A 419 19.88 13.29 -14.83
CA MET A 419 19.59 13.89 -13.53
C MET A 419 20.83 14.58 -12.96
N GLU A 420 22.00 13.93 -13.02
CA GLU A 420 23.27 14.49 -12.57
C GLU A 420 23.73 15.69 -13.41
N LYS A 421 23.57 15.65 -14.74
CA LYS A 421 23.87 16.76 -15.64
C LYS A 421 23.06 18.02 -15.35
N GLN A 422 21.86 17.85 -14.76
CA GLN A 422 21.02 18.96 -14.30
C GLN A 422 21.38 19.42 -12.87
N GLY A 423 22.44 18.92 -12.28
CA GLY A 423 22.88 19.29 -10.94
C GLY A 423 22.09 18.64 -9.80
N MET A 424 21.20 17.69 -10.09
CA MET A 424 20.48 16.91 -9.09
C MET A 424 21.30 15.69 -8.69
N LYS A 425 21.38 15.40 -7.39
CA LYS A 425 22.05 14.19 -6.90
C LYS A 425 21.06 13.03 -6.92
N PRO A 426 21.38 11.89 -7.59
CA PRO A 426 20.58 10.69 -7.47
C PRO A 426 20.46 10.27 -6.01
N ASP A 427 19.25 9.94 -5.59
CA ASP A 427 18.95 9.47 -4.26
C ASP A 427 18.93 7.93 -4.18
N HIS A 428 18.66 7.39 -3.00
CA HIS A 428 18.54 5.95 -2.82
C HIS A 428 17.38 5.33 -3.63
N LEU A 429 16.34 6.10 -4.00
CA LEU A 429 15.21 5.60 -4.79
C LEU A 429 15.65 5.28 -6.23
N ALA A 430 16.41 6.16 -6.86
CA ALA A 430 16.95 5.95 -8.21
C ALA A 430 17.79 4.66 -8.30
N PHE A 431 18.70 4.44 -7.34
CA PHE A 431 19.50 3.22 -7.28
C PHE A 431 18.66 1.99 -6.94
N ASN A 432 17.72 2.09 -6.03
CA ASN A 432 16.86 0.97 -5.62
C ASN A 432 16.04 0.42 -6.79
N CYS A 433 15.63 1.23 -7.77
CA CYS A 433 14.95 0.76 -8.98
C CYS A 433 15.84 -0.19 -9.79
N LEU A 434 17.11 0.19 -10.02
CA LEU A 434 18.08 -0.66 -10.72
C LEU A 434 18.42 -1.93 -9.93
N ILE A 435 18.73 -1.80 -8.63
CA ILE A 435 19.07 -2.92 -7.75
C ILE A 435 17.92 -3.92 -7.70
N ARG A 436 16.70 -3.44 -7.58
CA ARG A 436 15.48 -4.27 -7.58
C ARG A 436 15.37 -5.06 -8.89
N ARG A 437 15.55 -4.39 -10.01
CA ARG A 437 15.45 -5.05 -11.33
C ARG A 437 16.50 -6.11 -11.54
N PHE A 438 17.77 -5.83 -11.18
CA PHE A 438 18.82 -6.84 -11.22
C PHE A 438 18.51 -8.04 -10.31
N CYS A 439 18.00 -7.80 -9.11
CA CYS A 439 17.56 -8.86 -8.21
C CYS A 439 16.36 -9.68 -8.75
N GLU A 440 15.46 -9.07 -9.51
CA GLU A 440 14.34 -9.76 -10.16
C GLU A 440 14.80 -10.63 -11.33
N LEU A 441 15.79 -10.16 -12.09
CA LEU A 441 16.42 -10.92 -13.18
C LEU A 441 17.35 -12.02 -12.67
N GLY A 442 17.60 -12.07 -11.37
CA GLY A 442 18.56 -13.01 -10.78
C GLY A 442 20.04 -12.60 -10.96
N GLU A 443 20.31 -11.41 -11.45
CA GLU A 443 21.65 -10.87 -11.67
C GLU A 443 22.19 -10.16 -10.42
N ILE A 444 22.38 -10.91 -9.34
CA ILE A 444 22.69 -10.32 -8.03
C ILE A 444 24.07 -9.67 -7.98
N ASP A 445 25.03 -10.17 -8.75
CA ASP A 445 26.35 -9.56 -8.83
C ASP A 445 26.30 -8.15 -9.43
N ASN A 446 25.44 -7.93 -10.43
CA ASN A 446 25.16 -6.61 -10.99
C ASN A 446 24.44 -5.70 -9.98
N ALA A 447 23.50 -6.26 -9.21
CA ALA A 447 22.85 -5.53 -8.12
C ALA A 447 23.88 -5.05 -7.08
N GLN A 448 24.82 -5.90 -6.69
CA GLN A 448 25.89 -5.55 -5.75
C GLN A 448 26.83 -4.48 -6.30
N GLN A 449 27.13 -4.51 -7.59
CA GLN A 449 27.90 -3.45 -8.25
C GLN A 449 27.19 -2.10 -8.20
N GLU A 450 25.85 -2.06 -8.40
CA GLU A 450 25.09 -0.81 -8.28
C GLU A 450 25.07 -0.27 -6.83
N VAL A 451 25.02 -1.15 -5.82
CA VAL A 451 25.18 -0.75 -4.41
C VAL A 451 26.57 -0.14 -4.17
N ASN A 452 27.61 -0.72 -4.74
CA ASN A 452 28.96 -0.15 -4.62
C ASN A 452 29.07 1.22 -5.31
N LYS A 453 28.44 1.40 -6.48
CA LYS A 453 28.37 2.70 -7.15
C LYS A 453 27.60 3.72 -6.33
N MET A 454 26.47 3.31 -5.70
CA MET A 454 25.71 4.13 -4.79
C MET A 454 26.57 4.64 -3.63
N LYS A 455 27.33 3.74 -2.98
CA LYS A 455 28.27 4.08 -1.91
C LYS A 455 29.38 5.04 -2.38
N LEU A 456 29.95 4.81 -3.58
CA LEU A 456 30.99 5.68 -4.18
C LEU A 456 30.47 7.10 -4.47
N LYS A 457 29.18 7.25 -4.82
CA LYS A 457 28.52 8.55 -5.02
C LYS A 457 28.11 9.22 -3.71
N GLY A 458 28.46 8.64 -2.55
CA GLY A 458 28.15 9.19 -1.23
C GLY A 458 26.70 9.00 -0.80
N VAL A 459 25.96 8.09 -1.43
CA VAL A 459 24.59 7.73 -1.06
C VAL A 459 24.63 6.47 -0.22
N SER A 460 24.26 6.55 1.05
CA SER A 460 24.23 5.40 1.95
C SER A 460 23.05 4.48 1.61
N PRO A 461 23.25 3.14 1.62
CA PRO A 461 22.15 2.19 1.48
C PRO A 461 21.11 2.39 2.57
N SER A 462 19.84 2.45 2.17
CA SER A 462 18.69 2.57 3.07
C SER A 462 18.20 1.20 3.52
N VAL A 463 17.29 1.18 4.52
CA VAL A 463 16.58 -0.05 4.93
C VAL A 463 15.96 -0.76 3.71
N GLU A 464 15.41 0.01 2.76
CA GLU A 464 14.81 -0.53 1.55
C GLU A 464 15.86 -1.20 0.64
N THR A 465 17.04 -0.59 0.48
CA THR A 465 18.15 -1.16 -0.30
C THR A 465 18.54 -2.54 0.23
N TYR A 466 18.74 -2.66 1.56
CA TYR A 466 19.04 -3.94 2.19
C TYR A 466 17.91 -4.96 2.02
N ASN A 467 16.65 -4.54 2.17
CA ASN A 467 15.48 -5.44 1.98
C ASN A 467 15.39 -5.98 0.55
N ILE A 468 15.71 -5.15 -0.45
CA ILE A 468 15.76 -5.58 -1.86
C ILE A 468 16.85 -6.64 -2.06
N LEU A 469 18.04 -6.42 -1.50
CA LEU A 469 19.16 -7.38 -1.60
C LEU A 469 18.85 -8.69 -0.87
N ILE A 470 18.32 -8.61 0.37
CA ILE A 470 17.91 -9.80 1.12
C ILE A 470 16.87 -10.60 0.33
N GLY A 471 15.89 -9.92 -0.30
CA GLY A 471 14.93 -10.56 -1.18
C GLY A 471 15.56 -11.16 -2.45
N GLY A 472 16.58 -10.52 -2.99
CA GLY A 472 17.35 -11.00 -4.15
C GLY A 472 18.12 -12.29 -3.84
N TYR A 473 19.00 -12.24 -2.84
CA TYR A 473 19.76 -13.41 -2.39
C TYR A 473 18.84 -14.54 -1.90
N GLY A 474 17.73 -14.17 -1.20
CA GLY A 474 16.75 -15.14 -0.74
C GLY A 474 16.06 -15.93 -1.85
N ARG A 475 15.81 -15.30 -3.02
CA ARG A 475 15.28 -16.01 -4.20
C ARG A 475 16.27 -17.00 -4.81
N LYS A 476 17.57 -16.76 -4.64
CA LYS A 476 18.63 -17.71 -5.03
C LYS A 476 18.98 -18.73 -3.94
N TYR A 477 18.25 -18.71 -2.83
CA TYR A 477 18.52 -19.58 -1.68
C TYR A 477 19.89 -19.38 -1.02
N GLU A 478 20.55 -18.24 -1.25
CA GLU A 478 21.84 -17.86 -0.65
C GLU A 478 21.61 -17.23 0.75
N PHE A 479 21.11 -18.01 1.67
CA PHE A 479 20.68 -17.51 2.98
C PHE A 479 21.83 -17.00 3.85
N ASP A 480 23.03 -17.52 3.72
CA ASP A 480 24.20 -17.03 4.46
C ASP A 480 24.45 -15.56 4.17
N LYS A 481 24.37 -15.16 2.89
CA LYS A 481 24.49 -13.75 2.49
C LYS A 481 23.35 -12.88 3.00
N CYS A 482 22.14 -13.43 3.13
CA CYS A 482 21.03 -12.68 3.72
C CYS A 482 21.29 -12.36 5.20
N PHE A 483 21.89 -13.28 5.94
CA PHE A 483 22.28 -13.04 7.35
C PHE A 483 23.45 -12.06 7.45
N ASP A 484 24.43 -12.15 6.56
CA ASP A 484 25.55 -11.21 6.50
C ASP A 484 25.05 -9.78 6.19
N LEU A 485 24.05 -9.63 5.29
CA LEU A 485 23.42 -8.33 5.00
C LEU A 485 22.65 -7.75 6.18
N LEU A 486 21.95 -8.57 6.96
CA LEU A 486 21.30 -8.10 8.21
C LEU A 486 22.35 -7.55 9.20
N LYS A 487 23.48 -8.24 9.32
CA LYS A 487 24.56 -7.79 10.17
C LYS A 487 25.23 -6.51 9.63
N GLU A 488 25.51 -6.46 8.31
CA GLU A 488 26.05 -5.25 7.68
C GLU A 488 25.13 -4.04 7.87
N MET A 489 23.82 -4.25 7.81
CA MET A 489 22.82 -3.24 8.06
C MET A 489 22.94 -2.66 9.47
N GLU A 490 23.12 -3.49 10.48
CA GLU A 490 23.35 -3.09 11.87
C GLU A 490 24.68 -2.36 12.07
N ASP A 491 25.75 -2.91 11.50
CA ASP A 491 27.10 -2.34 11.59
C ASP A 491 27.16 -0.92 10.95
N ASN A 492 26.33 -0.68 9.93
CA ASN A 492 26.18 0.64 9.29
C ASN A 492 25.16 1.57 10.01
N GLY A 493 24.66 1.19 11.18
CA GLY A 493 23.71 1.98 11.96
C GLY A 493 22.28 2.01 11.41
N THR A 494 21.97 1.20 10.40
CA THR A 494 20.66 1.07 9.82
C THR A 494 19.93 -0.11 10.46
N MET A 495 19.05 0.14 11.44
CA MET A 495 18.41 -0.94 12.19
C MET A 495 17.40 -1.73 11.36
N PRO A 496 17.46 -3.08 11.35
CA PRO A 496 16.45 -3.92 10.73
C PRO A 496 15.06 -3.65 11.31
N ASN A 497 14.06 -3.62 10.45
CA ASN A 497 12.68 -3.42 10.83
C ASN A 497 11.82 -4.66 10.51
N VAL A 498 10.52 -4.58 10.80
CA VAL A 498 9.55 -5.68 10.54
C VAL A 498 9.60 -6.16 9.09
N VAL A 499 9.89 -5.25 8.12
CA VAL A 499 9.97 -5.61 6.69
C VAL A 499 11.25 -6.39 6.41
N SER A 500 12.40 -6.02 7.01
CA SER A 500 13.67 -6.71 6.86
C SER A 500 13.57 -8.16 7.31
N TYR A 501 13.08 -8.36 8.54
CA TYR A 501 12.85 -9.69 9.09
C TYR A 501 11.79 -10.46 8.29
N GLY A 502 10.70 -9.81 7.88
CA GLY A 502 9.65 -10.41 7.09
C GLY A 502 10.14 -10.90 5.73
N THR A 503 10.99 -10.13 5.06
CA THR A 503 11.59 -10.53 3.79
C THR A 503 12.43 -11.80 3.95
N LEU A 504 13.29 -11.85 4.98
CA LEU A 504 14.10 -13.03 5.26
C LEU A 504 13.28 -14.24 5.66
N ILE A 505 12.28 -14.07 6.55
CA ILE A 505 11.36 -15.16 6.97
C ILE A 505 10.63 -15.72 5.75
N ASN A 506 10.10 -14.86 4.86
CA ASN A 506 9.43 -15.31 3.63
C ASN A 506 10.35 -16.11 2.72
N CYS A 507 11.59 -15.66 2.53
CA CYS A 507 12.58 -16.38 1.73
C CYS A 507 12.92 -17.75 2.34
N LEU A 508 13.12 -17.82 3.65
CA LEU A 508 13.40 -19.05 4.37
C LEU A 508 12.22 -20.04 4.30
N CYS A 509 10.98 -19.56 4.44
CA CYS A 509 9.79 -20.39 4.31
C CYS A 509 9.68 -20.99 2.89
N LYS A 510 9.86 -20.16 1.85
CA LYS A 510 9.87 -20.60 0.45
C LYS A 510 11.01 -21.57 0.14
N GLY A 511 12.18 -21.34 0.73
CA GLY A 511 13.35 -22.22 0.63
C GLY A 511 13.28 -23.45 1.54
N SER A 512 12.13 -23.74 2.13
CA SER A 512 11.91 -24.91 3.01
C SER A 512 12.71 -24.94 4.29
N LYS A 513 13.26 -23.79 4.70
CA LYS A 513 14.09 -23.59 5.90
C LYS A 513 13.28 -23.08 7.10
N LEU A 514 12.21 -23.80 7.43
CA LEU A 514 11.22 -23.36 8.42
C LEU A 514 11.83 -23.19 9.83
N LEU A 515 12.80 -24.04 10.23
CA LEU A 515 13.45 -23.92 11.54
C LEU A 515 14.26 -22.63 11.64
N GLU A 516 14.98 -22.25 10.58
CA GLU A 516 15.71 -21.01 10.52
C GLU A 516 14.76 -19.80 10.54
N ALA A 517 13.60 -19.89 9.85
CA ALA A 517 12.57 -18.84 9.89
C ALA A 517 12.04 -18.61 11.32
N GLN A 518 11.83 -19.69 12.10
CA GLN A 518 11.42 -19.59 13.52
C GLN A 518 12.51 -18.96 14.41
N ILE A 519 13.78 -19.26 14.12
CA ILE A 519 14.92 -18.66 14.86
C ILE A 519 14.98 -17.14 14.55
N VAL A 520 14.83 -16.76 13.28
CA VAL A 520 14.81 -15.35 12.86
C VAL A 520 13.66 -14.60 13.52
N LYS A 521 12.48 -15.22 13.63
CA LYS A 521 11.35 -14.64 14.36
C LYS A 521 11.70 -14.39 15.85
N ARG A 522 12.37 -15.32 16.50
CA ARG A 522 12.79 -15.13 17.91
C ARG A 522 13.82 -14.02 18.05
N ASP A 523 14.84 -13.98 17.16
CA ASP A 523 15.83 -12.90 17.15
C ASP A 523 15.17 -11.53 16.96
N MET A 524 14.16 -11.44 16.07
CA MET A 524 13.34 -10.23 15.90
C MET A 524 12.67 -9.80 17.22
N GLU A 525 12.07 -10.74 17.96
CA GLU A 525 11.41 -10.48 19.24
C GLU A 525 12.40 -10.09 20.34
N ASP A 526 13.54 -10.77 20.43
CA ASP A 526 14.61 -10.49 21.38
C ASP A 526 15.19 -9.09 21.21
N ARG A 527 15.14 -8.55 19.99
CA ARG A 527 15.55 -7.17 19.66
C ARG A 527 14.44 -6.14 19.81
N GLY A 528 13.28 -6.52 20.34
CA GLY A 528 12.16 -5.63 20.60
C GLY A 528 11.32 -5.28 19.37
N VAL A 529 11.53 -5.94 18.23
CA VAL A 529 10.71 -5.76 17.03
C VAL A 529 9.55 -6.76 17.07
N SER A 530 8.34 -6.30 17.34
CA SER A 530 7.16 -7.18 17.46
C SER A 530 6.71 -7.70 16.11
N PRO A 531 6.50 -9.03 15.93
CA PRO A 531 5.92 -9.61 14.74
C PRO A 531 4.49 -9.11 14.54
N ASN A 532 4.14 -8.80 13.30
CA ASN A 532 2.79 -8.41 12.91
C ASN A 532 2.04 -9.59 12.25
N VAL A 533 0.76 -9.40 11.93
CA VAL A 533 -0.09 -10.39 11.24
C VAL A 533 0.59 -10.98 10.00
N ARG A 534 1.31 -10.14 9.23
CA ARG A 534 1.97 -10.57 7.99
C ARG A 534 3.09 -11.59 8.24
N ILE A 535 3.89 -11.40 9.30
CA ILE A 535 4.95 -12.34 9.70
C ILE A 535 4.34 -13.70 10.07
N TYR A 536 3.27 -13.69 10.88
CA TYR A 536 2.59 -14.94 11.24
C TYR A 536 1.99 -15.64 10.03
N ASN A 537 1.34 -14.89 9.11
CA ASN A 537 0.78 -15.48 7.89
C ASN A 537 1.87 -16.13 7.02
N MET A 538 3.07 -15.53 6.92
CA MET A 538 4.21 -16.14 6.20
C MET A 538 4.68 -17.45 6.85
N LEU A 539 4.72 -17.51 8.18
CA LEU A 539 5.09 -18.73 8.91
C LEU A 539 4.00 -19.81 8.79
N ILE A 540 2.74 -19.42 8.88
CA ILE A 540 1.59 -20.32 8.68
C ILE A 540 1.63 -20.91 7.27
N ASP A 541 1.80 -20.06 6.24
CA ASP A 541 1.93 -20.50 4.84
C ASP A 541 3.10 -21.47 4.65
N GLY A 542 4.27 -21.13 5.22
CA GLY A 542 5.45 -22.01 5.18
C GLY A 542 5.24 -23.33 5.90
N CYS A 543 4.47 -23.39 6.99
CA CYS A 543 4.09 -24.63 7.67
C CYS A 543 3.12 -25.45 6.81
N CYS A 544 2.09 -24.81 6.27
CA CYS A 544 1.06 -25.43 5.44
C CYS A 544 1.66 -26.06 4.16
N SER A 545 2.56 -25.35 3.49
CA SER A 545 3.24 -25.86 2.28
C SER A 545 4.14 -27.08 2.54
N LYS A 546 4.51 -27.34 3.81
CA LYS A 546 5.27 -28.51 4.24
C LYS A 546 4.41 -29.59 4.94
N GLY A 547 3.10 -29.45 4.90
CA GLY A 547 2.19 -30.37 5.57
C GLY A 547 2.20 -30.32 7.10
N LYS A 548 2.89 -29.32 7.70
CA LYS A 548 3.00 -29.16 9.16
C LYS A 548 1.84 -28.37 9.74
N ILE A 549 0.64 -28.88 9.55
CA ILE A 549 -0.61 -28.19 9.89
C ILE A 549 -0.70 -27.84 11.39
N GLU A 550 -0.26 -28.76 12.26
CA GLU A 550 -0.28 -28.51 13.71
C GLU A 550 0.60 -27.32 14.12
N GLU A 551 1.77 -27.14 13.47
CA GLU A 551 2.63 -25.97 13.71
C GLU A 551 1.96 -24.69 13.20
N ALA A 552 1.24 -24.74 12.08
CA ALA A 552 0.48 -23.60 11.57
C ALA A 552 -0.60 -23.13 12.56
N PHE A 553 -1.35 -24.06 13.15
CA PHE A 553 -2.33 -23.74 14.20
C PHE A 553 -1.68 -23.19 15.47
N ARG A 554 -0.51 -23.69 15.87
CA ARG A 554 0.23 -23.13 17.01
C ARG A 554 0.61 -21.66 16.79
N PHE A 555 0.98 -21.28 15.56
CA PHE A 555 1.23 -19.87 15.24
C PHE A 555 -0.03 -19.01 15.31
N SER A 556 -1.18 -19.52 14.89
CA SER A 556 -2.45 -18.81 15.02
C SER A 556 -2.86 -18.63 16.49
N GLU A 557 -2.63 -19.63 17.34
CA GLU A 557 -2.84 -19.50 18.79
C GLU A 557 -1.86 -18.51 19.43
N GLU A 558 -0.59 -18.51 18.99
CA GLU A 558 0.39 -17.54 19.47
C GLU A 558 0.00 -16.10 19.13
N MET A 559 -0.54 -15.86 17.91
CA MET A 559 -1.12 -14.57 17.53
C MET A 559 -2.16 -14.11 18.54
N LEU A 560 -3.16 -14.96 18.83
CA LEU A 560 -4.24 -14.64 19.77
C LEU A 560 -3.71 -14.38 21.18
N LYS A 561 -2.74 -15.17 21.67
CA LYS A 561 -2.10 -14.95 22.98
C LYS A 561 -1.37 -13.61 23.08
N LYS A 562 -0.87 -13.09 21.95
CA LYS A 562 -0.23 -11.76 21.84
C LYS A 562 -1.20 -10.61 21.57
N GLY A 563 -2.50 -10.88 21.58
CA GLY A 563 -3.53 -9.89 21.30
C GLY A 563 -3.61 -9.46 19.84
N ILE A 564 -3.12 -10.29 18.92
CA ILE A 564 -3.22 -10.07 17.47
C ILE A 564 -4.38 -10.91 16.95
N ASP A 565 -5.47 -10.25 16.53
CA ASP A 565 -6.64 -10.95 16.00
C ASP A 565 -6.36 -11.58 14.63
N LEU A 566 -6.93 -12.78 14.41
CA LEU A 566 -6.91 -13.43 13.12
C LEU A 566 -7.79 -12.65 12.14
N ASN A 567 -7.22 -12.26 11.03
CA ASN A 567 -7.95 -11.60 9.95
C ASN A 567 -8.34 -12.58 8.84
N LEU A 568 -9.12 -12.14 7.86
CA LEU A 568 -9.55 -12.97 6.74
C LEU A 568 -8.37 -13.60 5.98
N VAL A 569 -7.24 -12.87 5.84
CA VAL A 569 -6.04 -13.41 5.17
C VAL A 569 -5.46 -14.59 5.95
N THR A 570 -5.42 -14.53 7.29
CA THR A 570 -4.95 -15.65 8.12
C THR A 570 -5.84 -16.88 7.95
N TYR A 571 -7.18 -16.70 8.00
CA TYR A 571 -8.12 -17.79 7.74
C TYR A 571 -7.95 -18.38 6.34
N ASN A 572 -7.83 -17.52 5.33
CA ASN A 572 -7.61 -17.97 3.96
C ASN A 572 -6.31 -18.78 3.80
N THR A 573 -5.23 -18.36 4.46
CA THR A 573 -3.96 -19.09 4.44
C THR A 573 -4.10 -20.48 5.09
N LEU A 574 -4.83 -20.58 6.21
CA LEU A 574 -5.10 -21.86 6.88
C LEU A 574 -6.01 -22.75 6.03
N ILE A 575 -7.08 -22.21 5.45
CA ILE A 575 -8.00 -22.93 4.56
C ILE A 575 -7.24 -23.46 3.33
N ASP A 576 -6.41 -22.64 2.72
CA ASP A 576 -5.59 -23.04 1.57
C ASP A 576 -4.62 -24.18 1.96
N GLY A 577 -3.93 -24.00 3.08
CA GLY A 577 -3.03 -25.02 3.63
C GLY A 577 -3.73 -26.34 3.94
N LEU A 578 -4.89 -26.32 4.57
CA LEU A 578 -5.70 -27.51 4.86
C LEU A 578 -6.19 -28.18 3.56
N SER A 579 -6.66 -27.36 2.62
CA SER A 579 -7.16 -27.83 1.32
C SER A 579 -6.07 -28.52 0.51
N MET A 580 -4.87 -27.96 0.46
CA MET A 580 -3.70 -28.55 -0.21
C MET A 580 -3.23 -29.86 0.44
N ASN A 581 -3.45 -30.03 1.75
CA ASN A 581 -3.07 -31.24 2.50
C ASN A 581 -4.23 -32.22 2.65
N GLY A 582 -5.35 -32.03 1.92
CA GLY A 582 -6.48 -32.97 1.90
C GLY A 582 -7.37 -32.95 3.15
N LYS A 583 -7.16 -32.03 4.09
CA LYS A 583 -7.93 -31.89 5.33
C LYS A 583 -9.17 -31.01 5.12
N LEU A 584 -10.03 -31.42 4.20
CA LEU A 584 -11.14 -30.62 3.70
C LEU A 584 -12.24 -30.35 4.72
N ALA A 585 -12.50 -31.29 5.65
CA ALA A 585 -13.47 -31.08 6.71
C ALA A 585 -13.05 -29.96 7.67
N GLU A 586 -11.77 -29.95 8.09
CA GLU A 586 -11.20 -28.89 8.93
C GLU A 586 -11.23 -27.53 8.21
N ALA A 587 -11.03 -27.52 6.88
CA ALA A 587 -11.13 -26.30 6.07
C ALA A 587 -12.56 -25.73 6.01
N GLU A 588 -13.59 -26.56 5.91
CA GLU A 588 -15.00 -26.13 5.99
C GLU A 588 -15.37 -25.63 7.38
N ASP A 589 -14.85 -26.23 8.45
CA ASP A 589 -15.05 -25.74 9.81
C ASP A 589 -14.52 -24.31 9.98
N LEU A 590 -13.36 -23.99 9.37
CA LEU A 590 -12.84 -22.63 9.36
C LEU A 590 -13.70 -21.65 8.54
N LEU A 591 -14.32 -22.11 7.44
CA LEU A 591 -15.27 -21.28 6.67
C LEU A 591 -16.49 -20.89 7.55
N LEU A 592 -16.99 -21.85 8.35
CA LEU A 592 -18.07 -21.57 9.29
C LEU A 592 -17.61 -20.64 10.42
N GLU A 593 -16.36 -20.76 10.89
CA GLU A 593 -15.81 -19.88 11.92
C GLU A 593 -15.66 -18.43 11.42
N ILE A 594 -15.24 -18.21 10.18
CA ILE A 594 -15.20 -16.88 9.55
C ILE A 594 -16.56 -16.19 9.69
N SER A 595 -17.64 -16.91 9.36
CA SER A 595 -19.01 -16.41 9.41
C SER A 595 -19.47 -16.13 10.85
N ARG A 596 -19.12 -16.99 11.82
CA ARG A 596 -19.43 -16.80 13.25
C ARG A 596 -18.75 -15.59 13.86
N LYS A 597 -17.54 -15.23 13.38
CA LYS A 597 -16.80 -14.03 13.80
C LYS A 597 -17.26 -12.75 13.09
N GLY A 598 -18.29 -12.84 12.25
CA GLY A 598 -18.81 -11.68 11.51
C GLY A 598 -17.92 -11.22 10.36
N LEU A 599 -16.89 -12.01 10.01
CA LEU A 599 -16.10 -11.80 8.81
C LEU A 599 -16.86 -12.36 7.61
N LYS A 600 -16.65 -11.76 6.43
CA LYS A 600 -17.26 -12.26 5.19
C LYS A 600 -16.19 -13.01 4.40
N PRO A 601 -16.44 -14.30 4.04
CA PRO A 601 -15.59 -14.99 3.10
C PRO A 601 -15.42 -14.20 1.80
N ASP A 602 -14.31 -14.36 1.13
CA ASP A 602 -14.03 -13.72 -0.15
C ASP A 602 -13.82 -14.76 -1.27
N VAL A 603 -13.51 -14.26 -2.47
CA VAL A 603 -13.24 -15.11 -3.64
C VAL A 603 -12.09 -16.09 -3.39
N PHE A 604 -11.08 -15.67 -2.62
CA PHE A 604 -9.92 -16.51 -2.33
C PHE A 604 -10.33 -17.69 -1.44
N THR A 605 -11.15 -17.47 -0.41
CA THR A 605 -11.69 -18.50 0.48
C THR A 605 -12.35 -19.62 -0.31
N TYR A 606 -13.30 -19.25 -1.21
CA TYR A 606 -14.00 -20.25 -2.01
C TYR A 606 -13.10 -20.93 -3.05
N ASN A 607 -12.20 -20.19 -3.69
CA ASN A 607 -11.27 -20.78 -4.67
C ASN A 607 -10.32 -21.81 -4.03
N SER A 608 -9.85 -21.57 -2.82
CA SER A 608 -8.99 -22.52 -2.09
C SER A 608 -9.75 -23.81 -1.75
N LEU A 609 -11.00 -23.71 -1.32
CA LEU A 609 -11.86 -24.88 -1.07
C LEU A 609 -12.19 -25.64 -2.37
N ILE A 610 -12.59 -24.92 -3.44
CA ILE A 610 -12.87 -25.51 -4.76
C ILE A 610 -11.63 -26.25 -5.28
N SER A 611 -10.45 -25.65 -5.14
CA SER A 611 -9.18 -26.28 -5.54
C SER A 611 -8.91 -27.56 -4.73
N GLY A 612 -9.07 -27.51 -3.42
CA GLY A 612 -8.86 -28.67 -2.54
C GLY A 612 -9.82 -29.82 -2.84
N TYR A 613 -11.12 -29.53 -2.97
CA TYR A 613 -12.10 -30.55 -3.37
C TYR A 613 -11.86 -31.05 -4.79
N GLY A 614 -11.36 -30.22 -5.67
CA GLY A 614 -10.97 -30.59 -7.03
C GLY A 614 -9.81 -31.60 -7.04
N TYR A 615 -8.77 -31.38 -6.24
CA TYR A 615 -7.68 -32.34 -6.06
C TYR A 615 -8.17 -33.66 -5.49
N ALA A 616 -9.17 -33.64 -4.60
CA ALA A 616 -9.80 -34.83 -4.05
C ALA A 616 -10.80 -35.51 -5.01
N GLY A 617 -11.03 -34.94 -6.21
CA GLY A 617 -11.95 -35.47 -7.22
C GLY A 617 -13.43 -35.30 -6.89
N ASN A 618 -13.79 -34.47 -5.92
CA ASN A 618 -15.19 -34.24 -5.53
C ASN A 618 -15.78 -33.02 -6.27
N VAL A 619 -16.11 -33.22 -7.54
CA VAL A 619 -16.63 -32.14 -8.42
C VAL A 619 -17.99 -31.63 -7.95
N GLN A 620 -18.84 -32.49 -7.39
CA GLN A 620 -20.16 -32.09 -6.90
C GLN A 620 -20.05 -31.04 -5.77
N ARG A 621 -19.11 -31.24 -4.84
CA ARG A 621 -18.88 -30.25 -3.77
C ARG A 621 -18.28 -28.94 -4.31
N CYS A 622 -17.42 -29.02 -5.34
CA CYS A 622 -16.91 -27.83 -6.03
C CYS A 622 -18.05 -26.96 -6.60
N ILE A 623 -19.03 -27.60 -7.23
CA ILE A 623 -20.20 -26.92 -7.79
C ILE A 623 -21.07 -26.33 -6.68
N ALA A 624 -21.31 -27.08 -5.60
CA ALA A 624 -22.06 -26.59 -4.46
C ALA A 624 -21.42 -25.34 -3.85
N LEU A 625 -20.08 -25.30 -3.69
CA LEU A 625 -19.33 -24.15 -3.21
C LEU A 625 -19.41 -22.97 -4.17
N TYR A 626 -19.40 -23.22 -5.50
CA TYR A 626 -19.59 -22.19 -6.50
C TYR A 626 -20.99 -21.55 -6.41
N GLU A 627 -22.05 -22.36 -6.24
CA GLU A 627 -23.41 -21.82 -6.06
C GLU A 627 -23.56 -21.09 -4.73
N GLU A 628 -22.93 -21.58 -3.65
CA GLU A 628 -22.90 -20.91 -2.36
C GLU A 628 -22.20 -19.53 -2.44
N MET A 629 -21.07 -19.49 -3.17
CA MET A 629 -20.34 -18.24 -3.45
C MET A 629 -21.24 -17.20 -4.16
N LYS A 630 -21.97 -17.64 -5.19
CA LYS A 630 -22.92 -16.79 -5.93
C LYS A 630 -24.08 -16.34 -5.04
N GLY A 631 -24.65 -17.27 -4.26
CA GLY A 631 -25.72 -16.98 -3.31
C GLY A 631 -25.32 -15.96 -2.24
N SER A 632 -24.05 -15.94 -1.85
CA SER A 632 -23.48 -14.94 -0.93
C SER A 632 -23.17 -13.58 -1.61
N GLY A 633 -23.49 -13.43 -2.89
CA GLY A 633 -23.24 -12.20 -3.65
C GLY A 633 -21.77 -11.98 -4.05
N ILE A 634 -20.93 -13.01 -3.93
CA ILE A 634 -19.52 -12.94 -4.32
C ILE A 634 -19.40 -13.28 -5.79
N LYS A 635 -18.87 -12.35 -6.59
CA LYS A 635 -18.71 -12.56 -8.04
C LYS A 635 -17.51 -13.48 -8.32
N PRO A 636 -17.71 -14.60 -9.07
CA PRO A 636 -16.61 -15.44 -9.50
C PRO A 636 -15.60 -14.67 -10.37
N THR A 637 -14.33 -15.04 -10.28
CA THR A 637 -13.24 -14.49 -11.09
C THR A 637 -12.84 -15.47 -12.20
N LEU A 638 -12.03 -15.04 -13.17
CA LEU A 638 -11.47 -15.93 -14.19
C LEU A 638 -10.80 -17.17 -13.56
N LYS A 639 -10.06 -16.97 -12.45
CA LYS A 639 -9.44 -18.11 -11.72
C LYS A 639 -10.47 -19.11 -11.22
N THR A 640 -11.64 -18.65 -10.75
CA THR A 640 -12.74 -19.56 -10.33
C THR A 640 -13.23 -20.40 -11.52
N TYR A 641 -13.42 -19.76 -12.68
CA TYR A 641 -13.85 -20.46 -13.88
C TYR A 641 -12.79 -21.41 -14.42
N HIS A 642 -11.49 -21.05 -14.39
CA HIS A 642 -10.40 -21.97 -14.76
C HIS A 642 -10.42 -23.24 -13.92
N LEU A 643 -10.54 -23.10 -12.59
CA LEU A 643 -10.60 -24.25 -11.69
C LEU A 643 -11.80 -25.14 -12.02
N LEU A 644 -12.99 -24.56 -12.13
CA LEU A 644 -14.22 -25.31 -12.37
C LEU A 644 -14.22 -26.01 -13.73
N ILE A 645 -13.85 -25.32 -14.81
CA ILE A 645 -13.82 -25.90 -16.17
C ILE A 645 -12.82 -27.03 -16.23
N SER A 646 -11.62 -26.86 -15.63
CA SER A 646 -10.61 -27.92 -15.56
C SER A 646 -11.13 -29.18 -14.84
N LEU A 647 -11.90 -28.99 -13.77
CA LEU A 647 -12.46 -30.11 -13.00
C LEU A 647 -13.65 -30.77 -13.71
N CYS A 648 -14.53 -29.97 -14.30
CA CYS A 648 -15.72 -30.46 -14.98
C CYS A 648 -15.41 -31.24 -16.29
N THR A 649 -14.21 -31.06 -16.84
CA THR A 649 -13.76 -31.84 -18.02
C THR A 649 -13.89 -33.36 -17.83
N LYS A 650 -13.77 -33.87 -16.60
CA LYS A 650 -13.90 -35.29 -16.29
C LYS A 650 -15.37 -35.75 -16.18
N GLU A 651 -16.30 -34.83 -15.88
CA GLU A 651 -17.71 -35.17 -15.60
C GLU A 651 -18.60 -35.09 -16.86
N GLY A 652 -18.16 -34.29 -17.87
CA GLY A 652 -18.86 -34.25 -19.14
C GLY A 652 -19.02 -32.83 -19.74
N ILE A 653 -19.48 -32.83 -21.00
CA ILE A 653 -19.62 -31.61 -21.80
C ILE A 653 -20.71 -30.68 -21.23
N GLU A 654 -21.87 -31.24 -20.85
CA GLU A 654 -23.03 -30.43 -20.43
C GLU A 654 -22.75 -29.50 -19.26
N LEU A 655 -21.98 -30.00 -18.27
CA LEU A 655 -21.63 -29.23 -17.10
C LEU A 655 -20.64 -28.10 -17.43
N THR A 656 -19.66 -28.39 -18.30
CA THR A 656 -18.69 -27.41 -18.78
C THR A 656 -19.39 -26.30 -19.57
N GLU A 657 -20.32 -26.65 -20.46
CA GLU A 657 -21.13 -25.68 -21.22
C GLU A 657 -22.00 -24.81 -20.32
N LYS A 658 -22.61 -25.39 -19.29
CA LYS A 658 -23.40 -24.65 -18.31
C LYS A 658 -22.54 -23.58 -17.64
N ILE A 659 -21.37 -23.96 -17.10
CA ILE A 659 -20.48 -23.03 -16.40
C ILE A 659 -19.95 -21.96 -17.37
N PHE A 660 -19.59 -22.34 -18.61
CA PHE A 660 -19.12 -21.42 -19.63
C PHE A 660 -20.22 -20.44 -20.05
N GLY A 661 -21.47 -20.88 -20.18
CA GLY A 661 -22.64 -20.07 -20.50
C GLY A 661 -23.04 -19.09 -19.39
N GLU A 662 -22.77 -19.43 -18.12
CA GLU A 662 -23.05 -18.59 -16.96
C GLU A 662 -21.99 -17.49 -16.72
N MET A 663 -20.88 -17.51 -17.49
CA MET A 663 -19.83 -16.51 -17.30
C MET A 663 -20.31 -15.08 -17.63
N SER A 664 -20.20 -14.20 -16.64
CA SER A 664 -20.44 -12.76 -16.80
C SER A 664 -19.18 -11.98 -17.27
N LEU A 665 -18.04 -12.63 -17.23
CA LEU A 665 -16.74 -12.08 -17.63
C LEU A 665 -16.40 -12.50 -19.07
N LYS A 666 -15.60 -11.70 -19.75
CA LYS A 666 -15.04 -12.11 -21.05
C LYS A 666 -14.06 -13.27 -20.81
N PRO A 667 -14.29 -14.45 -21.47
CA PRO A 667 -13.36 -15.56 -21.33
C PRO A 667 -11.97 -15.20 -21.87
N ASP A 668 -10.94 -15.61 -21.19
CA ASP A 668 -9.56 -15.52 -21.62
C ASP A 668 -9.11 -16.80 -22.35
N LEU A 669 -7.87 -16.80 -22.85
CA LEU A 669 -7.30 -17.94 -23.56
C LEU A 669 -7.34 -19.25 -22.74
N LEU A 670 -7.11 -19.17 -21.42
CA LEU A 670 -7.10 -20.35 -20.55
C LEU A 670 -8.50 -20.98 -20.42
N VAL A 671 -9.53 -20.14 -20.29
CA VAL A 671 -10.93 -20.61 -20.28
C VAL A 671 -11.28 -21.29 -21.61
N TYR A 672 -10.95 -20.65 -22.74
CA TYR A 672 -11.21 -21.23 -24.05
C TYR A 672 -10.47 -22.57 -24.22
N ASN A 673 -9.19 -22.65 -23.85
CA ASN A 673 -8.42 -23.90 -23.92
C ASN A 673 -8.99 -24.99 -23.03
N GLY A 674 -9.50 -24.67 -21.83
CA GLY A 674 -10.15 -25.62 -20.95
C GLY A 674 -11.44 -26.21 -21.55
N VAL A 675 -12.31 -25.35 -22.13
CA VAL A 675 -13.54 -25.81 -22.78
C VAL A 675 -13.22 -26.63 -24.05
N LEU A 676 -12.26 -26.19 -24.85
CA LEU A 676 -11.80 -26.89 -26.04
C LEU A 676 -11.20 -28.23 -25.67
N HIS A 677 -10.42 -28.30 -24.60
CA HIS A 677 -9.89 -29.56 -24.07
C HIS A 677 -11.01 -30.53 -23.64
N CYS A 678 -12.07 -29.99 -23.00
CA CYS A 678 -13.25 -30.79 -22.67
C CYS A 678 -13.90 -31.42 -23.92
N TYR A 679 -14.16 -30.62 -24.97
CA TYR A 679 -14.71 -31.14 -26.22
C TYR A 679 -13.80 -32.20 -26.85
N ALA A 680 -12.49 -31.94 -26.86
CA ALA A 680 -11.47 -32.84 -27.39
C ALA A 680 -11.44 -34.18 -26.66
N VAL A 681 -11.45 -34.21 -25.34
CA VAL A 681 -11.42 -35.42 -24.50
C VAL A 681 -12.67 -36.27 -24.72
N HIS A 682 -13.82 -35.64 -24.98
CA HIS A 682 -15.09 -36.33 -25.23
C HIS A 682 -15.35 -36.61 -26.72
N GLY A 683 -14.44 -36.21 -27.61
CA GLY A 683 -14.52 -36.47 -29.04
C GLY A 683 -15.49 -35.60 -29.83
N ASP A 684 -16.05 -34.53 -29.25
CA ASP A 684 -16.94 -33.61 -29.94
C ASP A 684 -16.12 -32.57 -30.73
N MET A 685 -15.53 -33.01 -31.83
CA MET A 685 -14.65 -32.20 -32.65
C MET A 685 -15.37 -31.08 -33.39
N ASP A 686 -16.67 -31.21 -33.67
CA ASP A 686 -17.47 -30.19 -34.34
C ASP A 686 -17.57 -28.94 -33.43
N LYS A 687 -17.87 -29.14 -32.16
CA LYS A 687 -17.86 -28.04 -31.16
C LYS A 687 -16.47 -27.47 -30.91
N ALA A 688 -15.44 -28.32 -30.89
CA ALA A 688 -14.07 -27.90 -30.72
C ALA A 688 -13.62 -26.94 -31.84
N PHE A 689 -13.86 -27.30 -33.11
CA PHE A 689 -13.51 -26.44 -34.25
C PHE A 689 -14.38 -25.19 -34.33
N ASN A 690 -15.65 -25.24 -33.96
CA ASN A 690 -16.51 -24.09 -33.87
C ASN A 690 -15.98 -23.11 -32.78
N LEU A 691 -15.51 -23.61 -31.65
CA LEU A 691 -14.92 -22.79 -30.59
C LEU A 691 -13.61 -22.17 -31.07
N GLN A 692 -12.73 -22.93 -31.74
CA GLN A 692 -11.50 -22.39 -32.34
C GLN A 692 -11.81 -21.25 -33.30
N LYS A 693 -12.85 -21.38 -34.17
CA LYS A 693 -13.29 -20.32 -35.09
C LYS A 693 -13.74 -19.08 -34.32
N GLN A 694 -14.52 -19.22 -33.26
CA GLN A 694 -14.93 -18.11 -32.40
C GLN A 694 -13.74 -17.40 -31.76
N MET A 695 -12.70 -18.14 -31.34
CA MET A 695 -11.47 -17.54 -30.78
C MET A 695 -10.78 -16.67 -31.82
N ILE A 696 -10.68 -17.15 -33.05
CA ILE A 696 -10.09 -16.38 -34.17
C ILE A 696 -10.92 -15.12 -34.47
N GLU A 697 -12.25 -15.24 -34.57
CA GLU A 697 -13.17 -14.11 -34.83
C GLU A 697 -13.08 -13.05 -33.74
N LYS A 698 -12.82 -13.44 -32.50
CA LYS A 698 -12.62 -12.54 -31.35
C LYS A 698 -11.17 -12.04 -31.19
N SER A 699 -10.31 -12.33 -32.18
CA SER A 699 -8.89 -11.97 -32.17
C SER A 699 -8.09 -12.51 -30.95
N ILE A 700 -8.49 -13.68 -30.45
CA ILE A 700 -7.76 -14.38 -29.38
C ILE A 700 -6.68 -15.21 -30.04
N GLY A 701 -5.41 -14.95 -29.71
CA GLY A 701 -4.28 -15.70 -30.25
C GLY A 701 -4.32 -17.16 -29.81
N LEU A 702 -4.26 -18.09 -30.78
CA LEU A 702 -4.16 -19.53 -30.48
C LEU A 702 -2.73 -19.83 -30.01
N ASP A 703 -2.60 -20.70 -29.02
CA ASP A 703 -1.33 -21.14 -28.47
C ASP A 703 -1.07 -22.64 -28.69
N LYS A 704 0.05 -23.14 -28.22
CA LYS A 704 0.43 -24.56 -28.30
C LYS A 704 -0.59 -25.46 -27.61
N THR A 705 -1.16 -25.02 -26.49
CA THR A 705 -2.16 -25.77 -25.72
C THR A 705 -3.45 -25.96 -26.50
N THR A 706 -3.87 -24.94 -27.25
CA THR A 706 -5.02 -25.02 -28.17
C THR A 706 -4.82 -26.14 -29.20
N TYR A 707 -3.67 -26.15 -29.89
CA TYR A 707 -3.37 -27.18 -30.90
C TYR A 707 -3.18 -28.55 -30.28
N ASN A 708 -2.54 -28.67 -29.13
CA ASN A 708 -2.39 -29.95 -28.41
C ASN A 708 -3.76 -30.55 -28.06
N SER A 709 -4.72 -29.72 -27.66
CA SER A 709 -6.10 -30.19 -27.40
C SER A 709 -6.81 -30.65 -28.67
N LEU A 710 -6.70 -29.91 -29.78
CA LEU A 710 -7.30 -30.32 -31.06
C LEU A 710 -6.69 -31.62 -31.59
N ILE A 711 -5.36 -31.79 -31.49
CA ILE A 711 -4.64 -32.98 -31.85
C ILE A 711 -5.12 -34.16 -31.00
N LEU A 712 -5.21 -34.00 -29.69
CA LEU A 712 -5.74 -35.01 -28.77
C LEU A 712 -7.16 -35.45 -29.19
N GLY A 713 -8.03 -34.50 -29.51
CA GLY A 713 -9.39 -34.79 -29.91
C GLY A 713 -9.45 -35.58 -31.23
N GLN A 714 -8.65 -35.21 -32.24
CA GLN A 714 -8.59 -35.97 -33.51
C GLN A 714 -8.05 -37.37 -33.34
N LEU A 715 -7.07 -37.57 -32.47
CA LEU A 715 -6.55 -38.90 -32.12
C LEU A 715 -7.63 -39.74 -31.47
N LYS A 716 -8.39 -39.18 -30.54
CA LYS A 716 -9.51 -39.89 -29.87
C LYS A 716 -10.62 -40.31 -30.81
N VAL A 717 -10.91 -39.53 -31.84
CA VAL A 717 -11.91 -39.84 -32.86
C VAL A 717 -11.33 -40.80 -33.94
N GLY A 718 -10.03 -41.10 -33.86
CA GLY A 718 -9.36 -42.01 -34.82
C GLY A 718 -9.04 -41.38 -36.18
N LYS A 719 -9.10 -40.03 -36.33
CA LYS A 719 -8.80 -39.36 -37.57
C LYS A 719 -7.31 -38.98 -37.67
N LEU A 720 -6.47 -40.01 -37.74
CA LEU A 720 -4.99 -39.84 -37.68
C LEU A 720 -4.42 -38.96 -38.84
N CYS A 721 -5.04 -38.96 -39.99
CA CYS A 721 -4.59 -38.17 -41.14
C CYS A 721 -4.72 -36.65 -40.91
N GLU A 722 -5.66 -36.19 -40.08
CA GLU A 722 -5.85 -34.76 -39.77
C GLU A 722 -4.83 -34.20 -38.79
N VAL A 723 -4.17 -35.05 -37.99
CA VAL A 723 -3.11 -34.66 -37.03
C VAL A 723 -1.97 -33.92 -37.76
N ARG A 724 -1.54 -34.45 -38.93
CA ARG A 724 -0.45 -33.80 -39.70
C ARG A 724 -0.85 -32.42 -40.23
N SER A 725 -2.14 -32.24 -40.60
CA SER A 725 -2.68 -30.96 -41.01
C SER A 725 -2.64 -29.93 -39.90
N LEU A 726 -3.06 -30.31 -38.69
CA LEU A 726 -3.02 -29.45 -37.50
C LEU A 726 -1.60 -29.06 -37.11
N LEU A 727 -0.63 -29.99 -37.19
CA LEU A 727 0.77 -29.69 -36.97
C LEU A 727 1.34 -28.70 -37.99
N ASN A 728 0.96 -28.83 -39.26
CA ASN A 728 1.36 -27.89 -40.29
C ASN A 728 0.75 -26.51 -40.08
N GLU A 729 -0.52 -26.42 -39.64
CA GLU A 729 -1.16 -25.18 -39.31
C GLU A 729 -0.48 -24.51 -38.09
N MET A 730 -0.12 -25.30 -37.07
CA MET A 730 0.63 -24.84 -35.90
C MET A 730 1.99 -24.22 -36.30
N LYS A 731 2.77 -24.91 -37.15
CA LYS A 731 4.02 -24.42 -37.68
C LYS A 731 3.84 -23.17 -38.57
N ALA A 732 2.80 -23.10 -39.37
CA ALA A 732 2.48 -21.94 -40.21
C ALA A 732 2.17 -20.66 -39.37
N ARG A 733 1.78 -20.82 -38.13
CA ARG A 733 1.58 -19.75 -37.14
C ARG A 733 2.81 -19.48 -36.25
N GLU A 734 3.97 -19.96 -36.65
CA GLU A 734 5.23 -19.81 -35.90
C GLU A 734 5.23 -20.47 -34.50
N LEU A 735 4.31 -21.44 -34.27
CA LEU A 735 4.23 -22.24 -33.06
C LEU A 735 4.97 -23.56 -33.25
N GLU A 736 6.20 -23.63 -32.78
CA GLU A 736 6.99 -24.88 -32.87
C GLU A 736 6.45 -25.96 -31.92
N PRO A 737 6.15 -27.20 -32.43
CA PRO A 737 5.75 -28.33 -31.61
C PRO A 737 6.87 -28.74 -30.62
N GLU A 738 6.50 -28.90 -29.36
CA GLU A 738 7.40 -29.29 -28.27
C GLU A 738 7.23 -30.79 -27.91
N ALA A 739 8.01 -31.26 -26.93
CA ALA A 739 7.96 -32.65 -26.47
C ALA A 739 6.54 -33.11 -26.12
N ASP A 740 5.74 -32.25 -25.44
CA ASP A 740 4.37 -32.54 -25.06
C ASP A 740 3.46 -32.81 -26.27
N THR A 741 3.63 -32.03 -27.36
CA THR A 741 2.88 -32.24 -28.60
C THR A 741 3.15 -33.60 -29.19
N TYR A 742 4.42 -33.99 -29.28
CA TYR A 742 4.78 -35.32 -29.81
C TYR A 742 4.39 -36.44 -28.85
N ASN A 743 4.49 -36.26 -27.52
CA ASN A 743 4.03 -37.21 -26.53
C ASN A 743 2.53 -37.50 -26.69
N ILE A 744 1.70 -36.46 -26.91
CA ILE A 744 0.26 -36.64 -27.18
C ILE A 744 0.03 -37.44 -28.45
N ILE A 745 0.79 -37.17 -29.52
CA ILE A 745 0.62 -37.85 -30.80
C ILE A 745 1.05 -39.32 -30.68
N VAL A 746 2.23 -39.61 -30.15
CA VAL A 746 2.73 -40.99 -29.99
C VAL A 746 1.79 -41.79 -29.12
N LYS A 747 1.34 -41.23 -27.98
CA LYS A 747 0.39 -41.88 -27.10
C LYS A 747 -0.93 -42.16 -27.79
N GLY A 748 -1.51 -41.18 -28.49
CA GLY A 748 -2.77 -41.36 -29.21
C GLY A 748 -2.71 -42.42 -30.31
N HIS A 749 -1.58 -42.52 -31.04
CA HIS A 749 -1.37 -43.63 -31.97
C HIS A 749 -1.27 -45.00 -31.24
N CYS A 750 -0.61 -45.04 -30.09
CA CYS A 750 -0.57 -46.30 -29.26
C CYS A 750 -1.96 -46.69 -28.77
N GLU A 751 -2.79 -45.76 -28.31
CA GLU A 751 -4.17 -46.04 -27.87
C GLU A 751 -5.06 -46.63 -28.98
N VAL A 752 -4.85 -46.24 -30.24
CA VAL A 752 -5.56 -46.73 -31.42
C VAL A 752 -4.89 -47.99 -31.99
N LYS A 753 -3.82 -48.49 -31.34
CA LYS A 753 -3.00 -49.66 -31.77
C LYS A 753 -2.28 -49.46 -33.13
N ASP A 754 -2.06 -48.24 -33.55
CA ASP A 754 -1.20 -47.94 -34.71
C ASP A 754 0.25 -47.67 -34.24
N TYR A 755 0.92 -48.75 -33.83
CA TYR A 755 2.26 -48.68 -33.27
C TYR A 755 3.32 -48.30 -34.30
N MET A 756 3.10 -48.60 -35.58
CA MET A 756 3.99 -48.11 -36.65
C MET A 756 3.83 -46.61 -36.89
N GLY A 757 2.64 -46.06 -36.88
CA GLY A 757 2.40 -44.64 -36.91
C GLY A 757 3.04 -43.93 -35.73
N ALA A 758 2.88 -44.52 -34.51
CA ALA A 758 3.54 -43.99 -33.30
C ALA A 758 5.06 -43.96 -33.44
N TYR A 759 5.67 -45.03 -33.97
CA TYR A 759 7.11 -45.10 -34.20
C TYR A 759 7.60 -44.06 -35.22
N VAL A 760 6.86 -43.75 -36.27
CA VAL A 760 7.20 -42.73 -37.25
C VAL A 760 7.24 -41.31 -36.56
N TRP A 761 6.24 -41.02 -35.70
CA TRP A 761 6.23 -39.76 -34.95
C TRP A 761 7.31 -39.70 -33.88
N TYR A 762 7.63 -40.79 -33.24
CA TYR A 762 8.77 -40.90 -32.32
C TYR A 762 10.08 -40.59 -33.05
N ARG A 763 10.29 -41.10 -34.28
CA ARG A 763 11.48 -40.81 -35.08
C ARG A 763 11.56 -39.30 -35.46
N GLU A 764 10.45 -38.68 -35.85
CA GLU A 764 10.40 -37.21 -36.14
C GLU A 764 10.72 -36.39 -34.88
N MET A 765 10.21 -36.80 -33.74
CA MET A 765 10.48 -36.21 -32.42
C MET A 765 11.98 -36.26 -32.09
N GLN A 766 12.62 -37.40 -32.36
CA GLN A 766 14.01 -37.67 -32.11
C GLN A 766 14.92 -36.87 -33.02
N GLU A 767 14.58 -36.75 -34.31
CA GLU A 767 15.31 -35.90 -35.26
C GLU A 767 15.37 -34.41 -34.83
N LYS A 768 14.41 -34.00 -34.04
CA LYS A 768 14.37 -32.66 -33.41
C LYS A 768 15.09 -32.55 -32.06
N GLY A 769 15.68 -33.64 -31.59
CA GLY A 769 16.36 -33.67 -30.30
C GLY A 769 15.41 -33.64 -29.09
N LEU A 770 14.10 -33.93 -29.30
CA LEU A 770 13.10 -33.93 -28.22
C LEU A 770 13.04 -35.30 -27.54
N LEU A 771 12.64 -35.31 -26.27
CA LEU A 771 12.64 -36.52 -25.44
C LEU A 771 11.23 -37.08 -25.24
N LEU A 772 11.03 -38.37 -25.51
CA LEU A 772 9.78 -39.12 -25.23
C LEU A 772 9.64 -39.39 -23.73
N ASP A 773 8.43 -39.29 -23.21
CA ASP A 773 8.10 -39.73 -21.85
C ASP A 773 8.31 -41.24 -21.68
N VAL A 774 8.90 -41.61 -20.53
CA VAL A 774 9.27 -43.01 -20.25
C VAL A 774 8.05 -43.97 -20.30
N CYS A 775 6.93 -43.53 -19.73
CA CYS A 775 5.71 -44.36 -19.70
C CYS A 775 5.17 -44.59 -21.12
N ILE A 776 5.19 -43.54 -21.97
CA ILE A 776 4.74 -43.64 -23.36
C ILE A 776 5.72 -44.50 -24.18
N GLY A 777 7.00 -44.40 -23.89
CA GLY A 777 8.05 -45.22 -24.50
C GLY A 777 7.88 -46.70 -24.17
N ASP A 778 7.57 -47.05 -22.94
CA ASP A 778 7.33 -48.43 -22.52
C ASP A 778 6.06 -49.01 -23.20
N GLU A 779 5.00 -48.17 -23.36
CA GLU A 779 3.77 -48.55 -24.07
C GLU A 779 4.07 -48.79 -25.57
N LEU A 780 4.80 -47.94 -26.20
CA LEU A 780 5.22 -48.07 -27.62
C LEU A 780 6.07 -49.31 -27.84
N VAL A 781 7.02 -49.62 -26.95
CA VAL A 781 7.87 -50.79 -27.01
C VAL A 781 7.04 -52.08 -26.87
N SER A 782 6.09 -52.11 -25.95
CA SER A 782 5.18 -53.23 -25.72
C SER A 782 4.34 -53.50 -26.96
N GLY A 783 3.73 -52.46 -27.55
CA GLY A 783 2.92 -52.56 -28.75
C GLY A 783 3.69 -52.98 -29.99
N LEU A 784 4.91 -52.45 -30.21
CA LEU A 784 5.78 -52.87 -31.30
C LEU A 784 6.20 -54.33 -31.20
N LYS A 785 6.40 -54.84 -29.99
CA LYS A 785 6.66 -56.29 -29.77
C LYS A 785 5.45 -57.17 -30.10
N GLU A 786 4.23 -56.71 -29.77
CA GLU A 786 2.99 -57.37 -30.13
C GLU A 786 2.80 -57.50 -31.65
N GLU A 787 3.23 -56.47 -32.40
CA GLU A 787 3.22 -56.45 -33.89
C GLU A 787 4.42 -57.15 -34.54
N TRP A 788 5.23 -57.89 -33.76
CA TRP A 788 6.45 -58.55 -34.24
C TRP A 788 7.49 -57.61 -34.87
N ARG A 789 7.55 -56.34 -34.44
CA ARG A 789 8.50 -55.31 -34.88
C ARG A 789 9.69 -55.21 -33.90
N SER A 790 10.43 -56.28 -33.76
CA SER A 790 11.50 -56.36 -32.76
C SER A 790 12.65 -55.34 -32.97
N LYS A 791 12.96 -55.02 -34.22
CA LYS A 791 14.05 -54.04 -34.52
C LYS A 791 13.67 -52.61 -34.10
N GLU A 792 12.46 -52.24 -34.38
CA GLU A 792 11.94 -50.90 -34.01
C GLU A 792 11.82 -50.82 -32.49
N ALA A 793 11.37 -51.82 -31.80
CA ALA A 793 11.32 -51.90 -30.34
C ALA A 793 12.74 -51.82 -29.71
N GLU A 794 13.75 -52.54 -30.30
CA GLU A 794 15.13 -52.47 -29.84
C GLU A 794 15.73 -51.08 -29.97
N ASN A 795 15.39 -50.33 -31.04
CA ASN A 795 15.84 -48.96 -31.24
C ASN A 795 15.32 -48.06 -30.12
N VAL A 796 14.04 -48.11 -29.80
CA VAL A 796 13.44 -47.33 -28.73
C VAL A 796 14.09 -47.71 -27.38
N ILE A 797 14.26 -48.99 -27.07
CA ILE A 797 14.88 -49.46 -25.84
C ILE A 797 16.33 -49.04 -25.71
N SER A 798 17.13 -49.12 -26.81
CA SER A 798 18.54 -48.73 -26.76
C SER A 798 18.72 -47.29 -26.39
N GLU A 799 17.83 -46.44 -26.87
CA GLU A 799 17.86 -44.98 -26.60
C GLU A 799 17.34 -44.63 -25.22
N MET A 800 16.29 -45.29 -24.77
CA MET A 800 15.78 -45.13 -23.39
C MET A 800 16.80 -45.64 -22.35
N ASN A 801 17.52 -46.73 -22.64
CA ASN A 801 18.60 -47.22 -21.76
C ASN A 801 19.88 -46.40 -21.82
N GLY A 802 20.22 -45.82 -22.95
CA GLY A 802 21.30 -44.82 -23.08
C GLY A 802 21.13 -43.60 -22.17
N ARG A 803 19.88 -43.26 -21.85
CA ARG A 803 19.52 -42.19 -20.91
C ARG A 803 19.68 -42.59 -19.45
N LYS A 804 19.28 -43.80 -19.06
CA LYS A 804 19.46 -44.30 -17.68
C LYS A 804 20.95 -44.37 -17.29
N LEU A 805 21.87 -44.55 -18.26
CA LEU A 805 23.31 -44.43 -18.01
C LEU A 805 23.77 -42.98 -17.92
N GLY A 806 23.16 -42.04 -18.66
CA GLY A 806 23.49 -40.61 -18.61
C GLY A 806 23.07 -39.96 -17.30
N ASP A 807 21.87 -40.27 -16.82
CA ASP A 807 21.35 -39.73 -15.54
C ASP A 807 22.09 -40.31 -14.32
N VAL A 808 22.54 -41.56 -14.38
CA VAL A 808 23.37 -42.19 -13.31
C VAL A 808 24.77 -41.55 -13.24
N ILE A 809 25.35 -41.14 -14.37
CA ILE A 809 26.65 -40.47 -14.39
C ILE A 809 26.55 -39.02 -13.85
N VAL A 810 25.43 -38.34 -14.07
CA VAL A 810 25.19 -36.98 -13.51
C VAL A 810 24.90 -37.04 -12.02
N ASP A 811 24.20 -38.03 -11.52
CA ASP A 811 23.95 -38.23 -10.07
C ASP A 811 25.20 -38.73 -9.31
N GLU A 812 26.11 -39.48 -9.92
CA GLU A 812 27.39 -39.87 -9.30
C GLU A 812 28.36 -38.70 -9.19
N ASP A 813 28.40 -37.74 -10.15
CA ASP A 813 29.22 -36.55 -10.05
C ASP A 813 28.69 -35.55 -9.02
N LEU A 814 27.38 -35.51 -8.75
CA LEU A 814 26.78 -34.70 -7.68
C LEU A 814 27.00 -35.33 -6.29
N SER A 815 27.11 -36.65 -6.19
CA SER A 815 27.40 -37.35 -4.92
C SER A 815 28.88 -37.33 -4.53
N ALA A 816 29.79 -37.12 -5.48
CA ALA A 816 31.24 -37.01 -5.25
C ALA A 816 31.65 -35.62 -4.73
N THR A 817 30.86 -34.56 -5.02
CA THR A 817 31.12 -33.20 -4.54
C THR A 817 30.57 -32.91 -3.14
N GLU A 818 29.73 -33.77 -2.57
CA GLU A 818 29.27 -33.67 -1.17
C GLU A 818 30.19 -34.37 -0.15
N LYS A 819 31.26 -35.01 -0.58
CA LYS A 819 32.25 -35.69 0.31
C LYS A 819 33.64 -35.05 0.37
N LEU A 820 33.77 -33.86 -0.16
CA LEU A 820 34.92 -32.95 0.08
C LEU A 820 34.38 -31.60 0.59
#